data_8fc5ce39896560407e0105e2d9f50148
#
_entry.id   8fc5ce39896560407e0105e2d9f50148
#
_cell.length_a   1.000
_cell.length_b   1.000
_cell.length_c   1.000
_cell.angle_alpha   90.00
_cell.angle_beta   90.00
_cell.angle_gamma   90.00
#
_symmetry.space_group_name_H-M   'P 1'
#
loop_
_entity.id
_entity.type
_entity.pdbx_description
1 polymer ?
#
loop_
_entity_poly.entity_id
_entity_poly.type
_entity_poly.pdbx_seq_one_letter_code
_entity_poly.pdbx_strand_id
1 'polypeptide(L)'
;MKAIGKTVALMCTCFVLNNAQVLDSRYHTFPEIQEFLDSLDQISDFNSIYRVDTIGYSSQEQLPIFAVKISYNAEIKEDEPRVLFIGQIHAEEILGVEAVLKLITEMLDPPPAELQHMDILKQNLETWIIPTLNPEGLNVVHDGLDVSFRKNKKDFSPEGPWPNNYFDYDPAIGEDIDGVDLNRNFDFNWVFGDTFMEPDPSDYAAHYDYYRGTAPWSEPEIRAVRDLALENDYVFSIAWHSSRSGSLSEKVYNSWRWDGDKKTPDNTTIKGIGDQIAELILKENSTDTYQSLYGQTRNGKAHDWFYRATGCFQYLIECGTSNLQPDSALIEDTIDRLMPAMLFLMDRTIGYNTDASQITGIVTDGSTGMPLEDATIIIDELHSGVQKPRKSDEFGRYRRIVEPGTYSVRYEKSGYYPLNFLVTANPSSPTTQNVTLVPLPLHNVDITIASFQYPVDLDENPFLVIANEGISDTIEMDFNNIHSLTIPAGEWEFTIYWDYLIPWRRTITVTGDMELDVNMPQPSWMQYIYDETVDDSSSFSTIIGPWAFDNSIRTQEELYYANADSLDSIFALETDLYVFPQEMNVVALRINHQWEFEWDYDSLRIILMDSTDNTIAEMSLSGHHWSEPIRHRLMIADTNGFNNIKVKLEVSRDETINYRGCNINSIELYAGNDYTLGIVTEGPGIGQKSEAVSVTNIYPNPSTGMISIDLINNRQPVTMLVYNLLGQEVHFEKVRPQYRQRQPWRYNLLDNISGTTSSGVYFVKIISEQQTFTRKCVLLKP
;
A
#
# COMPACT_ATOMS: atom_id res chain seq x y z
N MET A 1 19.15 69.86 -52.26
CA MET A 1 17.83 69.20 -52.30
C MET A 1 17.99 67.78 -51.83
N LYS A 2 17.24 67.48 -50.88
CA LYS A 2 17.37 66.25 -50.01
C LYS A 2 17.08 64.95 -50.76
N ALA A 3 17.99 63.99 -50.67
CA ALA A 3 17.78 62.64 -51.05
C ALA A 3 17.45 61.87 -49.78
N ILE A 4 16.29 61.21 -49.78
CA ILE A 4 15.77 60.34 -48.69
C ILE A 4 16.27 58.94 -48.99
N GLY A 5 17.16 58.39 -48.15
CA GLY A 5 17.57 57.00 -48.17
C GLY A 5 16.56 56.16 -47.38
N LYS A 6 15.92 55.16 -48.00
CA LYS A 6 15.18 54.16 -47.36
C LYS A 6 16.10 53.02 -46.92
N THR A 7 16.31 52.87 -45.60
CA THR A 7 16.93 51.68 -45.00
C THR A 7 15.87 50.61 -44.89
N VAL A 8 16.02 49.53 -45.64
CA VAL A 8 15.24 48.30 -45.47
C VAL A 8 15.93 47.51 -44.37
N ALA A 9 15.32 47.43 -43.22
CA ALA A 9 15.72 46.49 -42.16
C ALA A 9 15.26 45.08 -42.57
N LEU A 10 16.22 44.24 -42.91
CA LEU A 10 16.01 42.81 -43.10
C LEU A 10 15.90 42.19 -41.71
N MET A 11 14.68 41.91 -41.24
CA MET A 11 14.45 41.03 -40.08
C MET A 11 14.81 39.61 -40.48
N CYS A 12 15.99 39.14 -40.11
CA CYS A 12 16.27 37.72 -40.04
C CYS A 12 15.47 37.15 -38.86
N THR A 13 14.34 36.55 -39.14
CA THR A 13 13.71 35.59 -38.25
C THR A 13 14.60 34.34 -38.25
N CYS A 14 15.46 34.22 -37.26
CA CYS A 14 16.04 32.93 -36.95
C CYS A 14 14.88 32.03 -36.47
N PHE A 15 14.37 31.18 -37.36
CA PHE A 15 13.74 29.95 -36.92
C PHE A 15 14.85 29.15 -36.24
N VAL A 16 14.81 29.08 -34.92
CA VAL A 16 15.47 28.00 -34.20
C VAL A 16 14.66 26.78 -34.60
N LEU A 17 15.12 26.01 -35.56
CA LEU A 17 14.75 24.66 -35.71
C LEU A 17 15.24 23.98 -34.43
N ASN A 18 14.36 23.78 -33.45
CA ASN A 18 14.56 22.74 -32.48
C ASN A 18 14.72 21.48 -33.30
N ASN A 19 15.93 20.99 -33.43
CA ASN A 19 16.16 19.62 -33.86
C ASN A 19 15.56 18.79 -32.72
N ALA A 20 14.33 18.35 -32.87
CA ALA A 20 13.79 17.28 -32.05
C ALA A 20 14.82 16.15 -32.11
N GLN A 21 15.31 15.73 -30.99
CA GLN A 21 16.22 14.60 -30.90
C GLN A 21 15.40 13.38 -31.35
N VAL A 22 15.72 12.84 -32.50
CA VAL A 22 15.04 11.68 -33.04
C VAL A 22 15.66 10.45 -32.39
N LEU A 23 14.86 9.68 -31.66
CA LEU A 23 15.29 8.39 -31.13
C LEU A 23 15.66 7.43 -32.26
N ASP A 24 16.54 6.50 -31.95
CA ASP A 24 16.83 5.40 -32.88
C ASP A 24 15.56 4.58 -33.13
N SER A 25 15.30 4.26 -34.40
CA SER A 25 14.11 3.49 -34.82
C SER A 25 14.10 2.04 -34.31
N ARG A 26 15.14 1.61 -33.63
CA ARG A 26 15.21 0.30 -32.97
C ARG A 26 14.35 0.23 -31.68
N TYR A 27 14.09 1.39 -31.04
CA TYR A 27 13.22 1.44 -29.88
C TYR A 27 11.76 1.24 -30.27
N HIS A 28 11.07 0.34 -29.58
CA HIS A 28 9.65 0.12 -29.80
C HIS A 28 8.79 1.25 -29.24
N THR A 29 7.93 1.81 -30.07
CA THR A 29 6.84 2.67 -29.63
C THR A 29 5.79 1.88 -28.88
N PHE A 30 4.93 2.54 -28.10
CA PHE A 30 3.85 1.84 -27.39
C PHE A 30 2.91 1.06 -28.33
N PRO A 31 2.47 1.57 -29.48
CA PRO A 31 1.71 0.78 -30.47
C PRO A 31 2.46 -0.45 -31.00
N GLU A 32 3.78 -0.36 -31.21
CA GLU A 32 4.59 -1.50 -31.64
C GLU A 32 4.74 -2.55 -30.55
N ILE A 33 4.85 -2.14 -29.27
CA ILE A 33 4.80 -3.06 -28.13
C ILE A 33 3.46 -3.81 -28.12
N GLN A 34 2.35 -3.10 -28.28
CA GLN A 34 1.02 -3.70 -28.33
C GLN A 34 0.91 -4.68 -29.53
N GLU A 35 1.31 -4.27 -30.72
CA GLU A 35 1.30 -5.14 -31.91
C GLU A 35 2.17 -6.38 -31.70
N PHE A 36 3.35 -6.23 -31.08
CA PHE A 36 4.22 -7.35 -30.74
C PHE A 36 3.53 -8.34 -29.80
N LEU A 37 2.94 -7.87 -28.70
CA LEU A 37 2.24 -8.74 -27.74
C LEU A 37 1.01 -9.42 -28.37
N ASP A 38 0.21 -8.69 -29.14
CA ASP A 38 -0.96 -9.21 -29.85
C ASP A 38 -0.55 -10.25 -30.89
N SER A 39 0.60 -10.05 -31.55
CA SER A 39 1.12 -11.00 -32.57
C SER A 39 1.52 -12.34 -31.96
N LEU A 40 2.09 -12.32 -30.73
CA LEU A 40 2.45 -13.54 -29.99
C LEU A 40 1.20 -14.31 -29.56
N ASP A 41 0.14 -13.62 -29.18
CA ASP A 41 -1.14 -14.22 -28.80
C ASP A 41 -1.84 -14.95 -29.94
N GLN A 42 -1.53 -14.59 -31.19
CA GLN A 42 -2.05 -15.27 -32.39
C GLN A 42 -1.29 -16.56 -32.79
N ILE A 43 -0.16 -16.84 -32.15
CA ILE A 43 0.65 -18.01 -32.45
C ILE A 43 0.12 -19.21 -31.67
N SER A 44 -0.48 -20.18 -32.37
CA SER A 44 -1.12 -21.35 -31.75
C SER A 44 -0.19 -22.17 -30.85
N ASP A 45 1.09 -22.20 -31.14
CA ASP A 45 2.09 -22.94 -30.38
C ASP A 45 2.38 -22.31 -29.00
N PHE A 46 2.00 -21.04 -28.83
CA PHE A 46 2.16 -20.30 -27.56
C PHE A 46 0.92 -20.30 -26.66
N ASN A 47 -0.25 -20.69 -27.16
CA ASN A 47 -1.54 -20.62 -26.45
C ASN A 47 -1.54 -21.25 -25.04
N SER A 48 -0.66 -22.18 -24.75
CA SER A 48 -0.57 -22.81 -23.43
C SER A 48 0.56 -22.27 -22.54
N ILE A 49 1.47 -21.48 -23.11
CA ILE A 49 2.68 -21.00 -22.44
C ILE A 49 2.79 -19.49 -22.35
N TYR A 50 1.93 -18.76 -23.02
CA TYR A 50 1.90 -17.32 -23.11
C TYR A 50 0.50 -16.78 -22.80
N ARG A 51 0.44 -15.74 -22.01
CA ARG A 51 -0.78 -14.98 -21.72
C ARG A 51 -0.41 -13.52 -21.54
N VAL A 52 -1.25 -12.61 -22.03
CA VAL A 52 -1.14 -11.18 -21.80
C VAL A 52 -2.40 -10.66 -21.11
N ASP A 53 -2.22 -9.94 -20.01
CA ASP A 53 -3.29 -9.32 -19.24
C ASP A 53 -3.17 -7.80 -19.29
N THR A 54 -4.29 -7.10 -19.35
CA THR A 54 -4.36 -5.68 -19.02
C THR A 54 -4.56 -5.53 -17.51
N ILE A 55 -3.51 -5.13 -16.81
CA ILE A 55 -3.51 -5.01 -15.35
C ILE A 55 -4.02 -3.65 -14.84
N GLY A 56 -4.12 -2.67 -15.71
CA GLY A 56 -4.59 -1.32 -15.41
C GLY A 56 -4.49 -0.39 -16.58
N TYR A 57 -4.67 0.87 -16.31
CA TYR A 57 -4.63 1.94 -17.30
C TYR A 57 -3.84 3.14 -16.78
N SER A 58 -3.22 3.88 -17.68
CA SER A 58 -2.48 5.09 -17.39
C SER A 58 -3.37 6.25 -16.93
N SER A 59 -2.76 7.27 -16.33
CA SER A 59 -3.46 8.33 -15.58
C SER A 59 -4.30 9.27 -16.43
N GLN A 60 -3.82 9.65 -17.62
CA GLN A 60 -4.41 10.72 -18.43
C GLN A 60 -5.12 10.20 -19.68
N GLU A 61 -4.45 9.41 -20.49
CA GLU A 61 -4.96 8.92 -21.78
C GLU A 61 -5.63 7.56 -21.68
N GLN A 62 -5.59 6.93 -20.50
CA GLN A 62 -6.16 5.61 -20.24
C GLN A 62 -5.60 4.53 -21.17
N LEU A 63 -4.30 4.60 -21.47
CA LEU A 63 -3.61 3.57 -22.21
C LEU A 63 -3.46 2.31 -21.35
N PRO A 64 -3.65 1.11 -21.92
CA PRO A 64 -3.54 -0.14 -21.16
C PRO A 64 -2.11 -0.39 -20.68
N ILE A 65 -2.00 -0.94 -19.50
CA ILE A 65 -0.75 -1.44 -18.93
C ILE A 65 -0.79 -2.96 -19.02
N PHE A 66 0.15 -3.54 -19.76
CA PHE A 66 0.19 -4.96 -20.03
C PHE A 66 1.14 -5.69 -19.08
N ALA A 67 0.71 -6.87 -18.62
CA ALA A 67 1.56 -7.84 -17.96
C ALA A 67 1.51 -9.16 -18.76
N VAL A 68 2.67 -9.65 -19.13
CA VAL A 68 2.83 -10.93 -19.83
C VAL A 68 3.17 -12.00 -18.82
N LYS A 69 2.50 -13.15 -18.87
CA LYS A 69 2.83 -14.36 -18.13
C LYS A 69 3.37 -15.41 -19.08
N ILE A 70 4.53 -15.95 -18.77
CA ILE A 70 5.13 -17.08 -19.51
C ILE A 70 5.40 -18.22 -18.51
N SER A 71 4.73 -19.33 -18.72
CA SER A 71 4.86 -20.57 -17.97
C SER A 71 4.08 -21.65 -18.70
N TYR A 72 4.33 -22.94 -18.47
CA TYR A 72 3.36 -23.96 -18.90
C TYR A 72 2.03 -23.72 -18.19
N ASN A 73 0.92 -23.94 -18.89
CA ASN A 73 -0.44 -23.64 -18.41
C ASN A 73 -0.66 -22.15 -18.00
N ALA A 74 -0.14 -21.22 -18.81
CA ALA A 74 -0.17 -19.78 -18.50
C ALA A 74 -1.55 -19.23 -18.11
N GLU A 75 -2.65 -19.86 -18.58
CA GLU A 75 -4.03 -19.48 -18.29
C GLU A 75 -4.48 -19.76 -16.85
N ILE A 76 -3.77 -20.63 -16.13
CA ILE A 76 -4.13 -21.00 -14.76
C ILE A 76 -3.02 -20.61 -13.79
N LYS A 77 -3.39 -20.39 -12.53
CA LYS A 77 -2.45 -20.17 -11.44
C LYS A 77 -2.10 -21.52 -10.84
N GLU A 78 -0.82 -21.81 -10.73
CA GLU A 78 -0.30 -23.06 -10.20
C GLU A 78 0.57 -22.82 -8.96
N ASP A 79 0.86 -23.89 -8.18
CA ASP A 79 1.79 -23.82 -7.05
C ASP A 79 3.25 -23.74 -7.56
N GLU A 80 3.54 -22.68 -8.32
CA GLU A 80 4.86 -22.39 -8.84
C GLU A 80 5.43 -21.10 -8.22
N PRO A 81 6.74 -20.98 -8.06
CA PRO A 81 7.34 -19.69 -7.70
C PRO A 81 7.19 -18.70 -8.85
N ARG A 82 7.21 -17.40 -8.52
CA ARG A 82 6.97 -16.33 -9.49
C ARG A 82 8.08 -15.30 -9.45
N VAL A 83 8.43 -14.76 -10.63
CA VAL A 83 9.35 -13.61 -10.78
C VAL A 83 8.69 -12.52 -11.60
N LEU A 84 9.07 -11.25 -11.37
CA LEU A 84 8.53 -10.10 -12.08
C LEU A 84 9.65 -9.23 -12.65
N PHE A 85 9.58 -8.93 -13.95
CA PHE A 85 10.46 -7.99 -14.63
C PHE A 85 9.68 -6.78 -15.13
N ILE A 86 10.10 -5.57 -14.75
CA ILE A 86 9.50 -4.31 -15.16
C ILE A 86 10.50 -3.59 -16.07
N GLY A 87 10.13 -3.37 -17.33
CA GLY A 87 11.03 -2.78 -18.33
C GLY A 87 11.21 -1.28 -18.16
N GLN A 88 10.16 -0.56 -17.80
CA GLN A 88 10.20 0.89 -17.68
C GLN A 88 9.24 1.40 -16.62
N ILE A 89 9.73 2.29 -15.76
CA ILE A 89 8.93 3.11 -14.83
C ILE A 89 9.02 4.58 -15.21
N HIS A 90 10.25 5.11 -15.40
CA HIS A 90 10.45 6.47 -15.87
C HIS A 90 10.44 6.54 -17.39
N ALA A 91 9.81 7.58 -17.92
CA ALA A 91 9.51 7.67 -19.34
C ALA A 91 10.75 7.67 -20.25
N GLU A 92 11.82 8.38 -19.85
CA GLU A 92 13.05 8.51 -20.63
C GLU A 92 13.95 7.26 -20.60
N GLU A 93 13.70 6.32 -19.69
CA GLU A 93 14.56 5.17 -19.42
C GLU A 93 14.12 3.95 -20.25
N ILE A 94 14.22 4.04 -21.57
CA ILE A 94 13.59 3.11 -22.51
C ILE A 94 14.38 1.82 -22.80
N LEU A 95 15.65 1.71 -22.41
CA LEU A 95 16.46 0.52 -22.64
C LEU A 95 15.88 -0.74 -21.99
N GLY A 96 15.30 -0.60 -20.80
CA GLY A 96 14.70 -1.72 -20.08
C GLY A 96 13.50 -2.32 -20.81
N VAL A 97 12.76 -1.54 -21.61
CA VAL A 97 11.67 -2.04 -22.49
C VAL A 97 12.25 -3.08 -23.45
N GLU A 98 13.33 -2.73 -24.13
CA GLU A 98 13.97 -3.60 -25.11
C GLU A 98 14.53 -4.89 -24.49
N ALA A 99 15.08 -4.76 -23.28
CA ALA A 99 15.61 -5.92 -22.55
C ALA A 99 14.50 -6.92 -22.21
N VAL A 100 13.34 -6.48 -21.75
CA VAL A 100 12.25 -7.40 -21.39
C VAL A 100 11.50 -7.94 -22.61
N LEU A 101 11.40 -7.17 -23.71
CA LEU A 101 10.85 -7.68 -24.99
C LEU A 101 11.75 -8.78 -25.56
N LYS A 102 13.08 -8.63 -25.43
CA LYS A 102 14.03 -9.69 -25.78
C LYS A 102 13.84 -10.92 -24.89
N LEU A 103 13.66 -10.76 -23.58
CA LEU A 103 13.40 -11.88 -22.68
C LEU A 103 12.14 -12.65 -23.11
N ILE A 104 11.04 -11.96 -23.43
CA ILE A 104 9.81 -12.58 -23.96
C ILE A 104 10.13 -13.43 -25.19
N THR A 105 10.86 -12.85 -26.15
CA THR A 105 11.24 -13.54 -27.39
C THR A 105 12.07 -14.79 -27.11
N GLU A 106 13.13 -14.68 -26.28
CA GLU A 106 14.01 -15.81 -25.98
C GLU A 106 13.34 -16.91 -25.14
N MET A 107 12.35 -16.57 -24.32
CA MET A 107 11.60 -17.58 -23.57
C MET A 107 10.64 -18.37 -24.49
N LEU A 108 10.04 -17.71 -25.49
CA LEU A 108 9.06 -18.33 -26.41
C LEU A 108 9.75 -19.06 -27.58
N ASP A 109 10.79 -18.46 -28.16
CA ASP A 109 11.58 -18.99 -29.25
C ASP A 109 13.08 -18.94 -28.94
N PRO A 110 13.54 -19.79 -28.01
CA PRO A 110 14.92 -19.75 -27.53
C PRO A 110 15.94 -20.20 -28.58
N PRO A 111 17.15 -19.63 -28.53
CA PRO A 111 18.27 -20.16 -29.33
C PRO A 111 18.48 -21.65 -29.06
N PRO A 112 18.96 -22.44 -30.05
CA PRO A 112 19.12 -23.90 -29.89
C PRO A 112 19.96 -24.34 -28.69
N ALA A 113 20.89 -23.51 -28.26
CA ALA A 113 21.73 -23.79 -27.07
C ALA A 113 20.95 -23.65 -25.76
N GLU A 114 19.91 -22.81 -25.73
CA GLU A 114 19.12 -22.46 -24.54
C GLU A 114 17.78 -23.19 -24.44
N LEU A 115 17.42 -23.99 -25.47
CA LEU A 115 16.14 -24.70 -25.52
C LEU A 115 15.82 -25.47 -24.24
N GLN A 116 16.77 -26.27 -23.75
CA GLN A 116 16.57 -27.09 -22.54
C GLN A 116 16.43 -26.21 -21.29
N HIS A 117 17.20 -25.15 -21.20
CA HIS A 117 17.18 -24.23 -20.06
C HIS A 117 15.84 -23.49 -20.00
N MET A 118 15.42 -22.88 -21.11
CA MET A 118 14.13 -22.17 -21.16
C MET A 118 12.95 -23.11 -20.93
N ASP A 119 13.06 -24.36 -21.35
CA ASP A 119 12.03 -25.38 -21.09
C ASP A 119 11.92 -25.72 -19.59
N ILE A 120 13.04 -25.85 -18.90
CA ILE A 120 13.10 -26.06 -17.44
C ILE A 120 12.46 -24.85 -16.71
N LEU A 121 12.78 -23.63 -17.13
CA LEU A 121 12.22 -22.42 -16.53
C LEU A 121 10.70 -22.39 -16.71
N LYS A 122 10.18 -22.57 -17.90
CA LYS A 122 8.73 -22.60 -18.17
C LYS A 122 7.98 -23.71 -17.47
N GLN A 123 8.64 -24.82 -17.10
CA GLN A 123 8.03 -25.94 -16.37
C GLN A 123 7.93 -25.74 -14.86
N ASN A 124 8.70 -24.81 -14.29
CA ASN A 124 8.87 -24.71 -12.84
C ASN A 124 8.73 -23.29 -12.29
N LEU A 125 8.38 -22.32 -13.17
CA LEU A 125 8.40 -20.91 -12.82
C LEU A 125 7.34 -20.14 -13.64
N GLU A 126 6.54 -19.33 -12.97
CA GLU A 126 5.76 -18.29 -13.62
C GLU A 126 6.60 -17.03 -13.79
N THR A 127 6.92 -16.66 -15.02
CA THR A 127 7.64 -15.43 -15.34
C THR A 127 6.66 -14.36 -15.77
N TRP A 128 6.59 -13.28 -14.99
CA TRP A 128 5.76 -12.13 -15.28
C TRP A 128 6.59 -10.96 -15.77
N ILE A 129 6.12 -10.26 -16.81
CA ILE A 129 6.85 -9.18 -17.47
C ILE A 129 5.90 -8.02 -17.76
N ILE A 130 6.27 -6.82 -17.30
CA ILE A 130 5.60 -5.57 -17.65
C ILE A 130 6.55 -4.79 -18.54
N PRO A 131 6.30 -4.69 -19.87
CA PRO A 131 7.19 -3.96 -20.78
C PRO A 131 7.33 -2.49 -20.44
N THR A 132 6.22 -1.81 -20.19
CA THR A 132 6.19 -0.42 -19.72
C THR A 132 5.09 -0.24 -18.68
N LEU A 133 5.43 0.43 -17.58
CA LEU A 133 4.46 0.88 -16.57
C LEU A 133 3.98 2.31 -16.87
N ASN A 134 4.65 3.02 -17.77
CA ASN A 134 4.41 4.41 -18.12
C ASN A 134 4.21 4.60 -19.63
N PRO A 135 3.14 4.03 -20.22
CA PRO A 135 2.93 4.07 -21.67
C PRO A 135 2.72 5.48 -22.22
N GLU A 136 2.12 6.37 -21.45
CA GLU A 136 1.94 7.77 -21.86
C GLU A 136 3.27 8.53 -21.89
N GLY A 137 4.09 8.37 -20.86
CA GLY A 137 5.42 8.94 -20.82
C GLY A 137 6.31 8.40 -21.94
N LEU A 138 6.20 7.10 -22.23
CA LEU A 138 6.92 6.48 -23.36
C LEU A 138 6.55 7.16 -24.68
N ASN A 139 5.28 7.46 -24.93
CA ASN A 139 4.84 8.19 -26.13
C ASN A 139 5.45 9.62 -26.17
N VAL A 140 5.51 10.31 -25.06
CA VAL A 140 6.14 11.65 -24.98
C VAL A 140 7.57 11.62 -25.51
N VAL A 141 8.34 10.63 -25.07
CA VAL A 141 9.75 10.46 -25.45
C VAL A 141 9.86 10.08 -26.93
N HIS A 142 9.03 9.15 -27.42
CA HIS A 142 9.03 8.72 -28.82
C HIS A 142 8.56 9.79 -29.80
N ASP A 143 7.60 10.62 -29.41
CA ASP A 143 7.13 11.74 -30.24
C ASP A 143 8.17 12.87 -30.31
N GLY A 144 9.27 12.75 -29.57
CA GLY A 144 10.34 13.75 -29.53
C GLY A 144 9.90 15.09 -28.91
N LEU A 145 8.84 15.06 -28.13
CA LEU A 145 8.33 16.23 -27.44
C LEU A 145 9.29 16.63 -26.31
N ASP A 146 9.66 15.66 -25.48
CA ASP A 146 10.74 15.75 -24.51
C ASP A 146 11.39 14.38 -24.28
N VAL A 147 12.59 14.19 -24.80
CA VAL A 147 13.33 12.92 -24.66
C VAL A 147 13.90 12.72 -23.25
N SER A 148 13.83 13.72 -22.40
CA SER A 148 14.25 13.68 -21.00
C SER A 148 13.06 13.63 -20.02
N PHE A 149 11.83 13.50 -20.53
CA PHE A 149 10.63 13.41 -19.73
C PHE A 149 10.66 12.17 -18.83
N ARG A 150 10.47 12.37 -17.53
CA ARG A 150 10.65 11.33 -16.52
C ARG A 150 9.34 10.76 -15.98
N LYS A 151 8.39 11.65 -15.72
CA LYS A 151 7.17 11.40 -14.94
C LYS A 151 6.07 10.71 -15.77
N ASN A 152 4.91 10.43 -15.16
CA ASN A 152 3.70 10.15 -15.92
C ASN A 152 3.08 11.47 -16.44
N LYS A 153 1.93 11.36 -17.13
CA LYS A 153 1.29 12.49 -17.81
C LYS A 153 0.16 13.14 -17.01
N LYS A 154 0.15 12.94 -15.67
CA LYS A 154 -0.91 13.48 -14.83
C LYS A 154 -0.93 15.00 -14.89
N ASP A 155 -2.11 15.57 -15.23
CA ASP A 155 -2.35 17.01 -15.29
C ASP A 155 -2.52 17.59 -13.88
N PHE A 156 -1.68 18.54 -13.54
CA PHE A 156 -1.73 19.35 -12.32
C PHE A 156 -1.76 20.84 -12.61
N SER A 157 -1.51 21.24 -13.86
CA SER A 157 -1.41 22.64 -14.23
C SER A 157 -2.79 23.30 -14.31
N PRO A 158 -2.93 24.59 -13.96
CA PRO A 158 -4.20 25.31 -14.09
C PRO A 158 -4.53 25.71 -15.52
N GLU A 159 -3.58 25.59 -16.44
CA GLU A 159 -3.74 25.92 -17.86
C GLU A 159 -4.58 24.89 -18.58
N GLY A 160 -4.73 23.70 -18.01
CA GLY A 160 -5.61 22.65 -18.49
C GLY A 160 -4.88 21.41 -19.00
N PRO A 161 -5.65 20.35 -19.28
CA PRO A 161 -5.11 19.04 -19.55
C PRO A 161 -4.49 18.92 -20.93
N TRP A 162 -3.65 17.91 -21.09
CA TRP A 162 -3.19 17.40 -22.36
C TRP A 162 -4.31 17.35 -23.42
N PRO A 163 -4.06 17.71 -24.68
CA PRO A 163 -2.77 18.13 -25.24
C PRO A 163 -2.59 19.64 -25.33
N ASN A 164 -3.41 20.44 -24.70
CA ASN A 164 -3.42 21.89 -24.94
C ASN A 164 -2.28 22.62 -24.25
N ASN A 165 -1.82 22.16 -23.12
CA ASN A 165 -0.69 22.71 -22.36
C ASN A 165 0.12 21.60 -21.69
N TYR A 166 0.41 20.60 -22.39
CA TYR A 166 0.90 19.42 -21.73
C TYR A 166 2.40 19.38 -21.46
N PHE A 167 3.10 20.29 -21.97
CA PHE A 167 4.39 20.60 -21.46
C PHE A 167 4.36 22.05 -21.09
N ASP A 168 3.87 22.30 -19.93
CA ASP A 168 4.30 23.47 -19.25
C ASP A 168 5.78 23.28 -18.83
N TYR A 169 6.57 22.73 -19.78
CA TYR A 169 8.00 22.67 -19.64
C TYR A 169 8.54 24.08 -19.69
N ASP A 170 9.04 24.55 -18.58
CA ASP A 170 9.75 25.83 -18.52
C ASP A 170 11.23 25.60 -18.86
N PRO A 171 11.67 25.97 -20.07
CA PRO A 171 13.05 25.80 -20.46
C PRO A 171 14.01 26.67 -19.63
N ALA A 172 13.51 27.62 -18.85
CA ALA A 172 14.33 28.47 -17.96
C ALA A 172 14.73 27.74 -16.69
N ILE A 173 13.88 26.84 -16.20
CA ILE A 173 14.15 25.99 -15.04
C ILE A 173 14.50 24.55 -15.42
N GLY A 174 14.16 24.13 -16.65
CA GLY A 174 14.47 22.79 -17.16
C GLY A 174 13.65 21.69 -16.53
N GLU A 175 12.42 21.98 -16.10
CA GLU A 175 11.55 21.05 -15.37
C GLU A 175 10.15 20.99 -15.98
N ASP A 176 9.56 19.80 -15.92
CA ASP A 176 8.19 19.56 -16.37
C ASP A 176 7.20 19.95 -15.28
N ILE A 177 6.19 20.72 -15.62
CA ILE A 177 5.18 21.20 -14.66
C ILE A 177 4.21 20.09 -14.25
N ASP A 178 3.87 19.21 -15.18
CA ASP A 178 2.93 18.12 -14.95
C ASP A 178 3.60 16.78 -14.63
N GLY A 179 2.82 15.87 -14.06
CA GLY A 179 3.21 14.49 -13.83
C GLY A 179 3.71 14.18 -12.43
N VAL A 180 3.77 12.89 -12.17
CA VAL A 180 4.27 12.27 -10.93
C VAL A 180 5.43 11.36 -11.24
N ASP A 181 6.50 11.41 -10.45
CA ASP A 181 7.53 10.38 -10.46
C ASP A 181 6.94 9.08 -9.90
N LEU A 182 6.68 8.13 -10.78
CA LEU A 182 6.04 6.87 -10.44
C LEU A 182 6.84 6.08 -9.42
N ASN A 183 8.18 6.20 -9.40
CA ASN A 183 9.04 5.55 -8.41
C ASN A 183 9.23 6.39 -7.13
N ARG A 184 8.27 7.26 -6.83
CA ARG A 184 8.08 7.97 -5.56
C ARG A 184 6.68 7.79 -4.99
N ASN A 185 5.80 7.06 -5.69
CA ASN A 185 4.38 6.98 -5.34
C ASN A 185 3.97 5.71 -4.59
N PHE A 186 4.93 4.83 -4.27
CA PHE A 186 4.69 3.62 -3.45
C PHE A 186 4.50 3.97 -1.96
N ASP A 187 3.60 3.28 -1.27
CA ASP A 187 3.28 3.50 0.14
C ASP A 187 4.30 2.83 1.08
N PHE A 188 5.54 3.25 0.98
CA PHE A 188 6.53 3.01 2.01
C PHE A 188 7.51 4.17 2.05
N ASN A 189 7.54 4.85 3.18
CA ASN A 189 8.28 6.11 3.33
C ASN A 189 7.91 7.18 2.29
N TRP A 190 6.69 7.11 1.76
CA TRP A 190 6.20 8.07 0.78
C TRP A 190 6.25 9.50 1.31
N VAL A 191 5.94 9.70 2.59
CA VAL A 191 5.97 11.03 3.24
C VAL A 191 7.35 11.67 3.20
N PHE A 192 8.39 10.88 3.05
CA PHE A 192 9.78 11.32 2.98
C PHE A 192 10.29 11.48 1.56
N GLY A 193 9.47 11.19 0.58
CA GLY A 193 9.72 11.58 -0.79
C GLY A 193 9.91 13.09 -0.85
N ASP A 194 10.77 13.52 -1.76
CA ASP A 194 11.03 14.92 -1.96
C ASP A 194 9.71 15.68 -2.07
N THR A 195 9.39 16.33 -0.98
CA THR A 195 8.23 17.18 -0.85
C THR A 195 8.56 18.54 -1.35
N PHE A 196 9.23 18.63 -2.48
CA PHE A 196 9.57 19.91 -3.00
C PHE A 196 8.30 20.70 -3.27
N MET A 197 7.88 21.35 -2.24
CA MET A 197 6.75 22.24 -2.25
C MET A 197 7.04 23.33 -1.26
N GLU A 198 7.59 24.40 -1.74
CA GLU A 198 7.36 25.65 -1.06
C GLU A 198 5.85 25.88 -1.04
N PRO A 199 5.27 26.34 0.05
CA PRO A 199 3.84 26.61 0.13
C PRO A 199 3.45 27.87 -0.67
N ASP A 200 4.14 28.15 -1.75
CA ASP A 200 3.76 29.18 -2.68
C ASP A 200 2.65 28.65 -3.58
N PRO A 201 1.45 29.26 -3.57
CA PRO A 201 0.35 28.83 -4.44
C PRO A 201 0.67 28.90 -5.93
N SER A 202 1.74 29.57 -6.32
CA SER A 202 2.24 29.60 -7.71
C SER A 202 3.19 28.46 -8.03
N ASP A 203 3.72 27.75 -7.02
CA ASP A 203 4.56 26.58 -7.19
C ASP A 203 3.69 25.33 -7.24
N TYR A 204 3.48 24.82 -8.43
CA TYR A 204 2.89 23.51 -8.60
C TYR A 204 3.90 22.45 -8.22
N ALA A 205 3.41 21.49 -7.48
CA ALA A 205 4.12 20.31 -7.11
C ALA A 205 4.79 19.62 -8.30
N ALA A 206 4.17 19.75 -9.44
CA ALA A 206 4.58 19.15 -10.67
C ALA A 206 5.83 19.76 -11.33
N HIS A 207 6.32 20.90 -10.90
CA HIS A 207 7.60 21.48 -11.37
C HIS A 207 8.82 20.59 -11.08
N TYR A 208 8.68 19.63 -10.17
CA TYR A 208 9.79 18.87 -9.67
C TYR A 208 9.81 17.47 -10.25
N ASP A 209 10.90 17.08 -10.86
CA ASP A 209 11.07 15.77 -11.49
C ASP A 209 10.83 14.58 -10.56
N TYR A 210 11.02 14.76 -9.26
CA TYR A 210 10.82 13.73 -8.25
C TYR A 210 9.52 13.92 -7.46
N TYR A 211 8.54 14.64 -8.02
CA TYR A 211 7.27 14.85 -7.35
C TYR A 211 6.55 13.53 -7.08
N ARG A 212 6.22 13.30 -5.83
CA ARG A 212 5.69 12.01 -5.33
C ARG A 212 4.19 11.80 -5.50
N GLY A 213 3.47 12.78 -6.05
CA GLY A 213 2.01 12.76 -6.11
C GLY A 213 1.32 13.31 -4.85
N THR A 214 0.00 13.35 -4.86
CA THR A 214 -0.83 13.93 -3.78
C THR A 214 -1.01 13.01 -2.59
N ALA A 215 -0.86 11.70 -2.79
CA ALA A 215 -0.95 10.66 -1.79
C ALA A 215 -0.17 9.41 -2.25
N PRO A 216 0.20 8.50 -1.35
CA PRO A 216 0.67 7.18 -1.79
C PRO A 216 -0.43 6.52 -2.62
N TRP A 217 -0.02 5.84 -3.69
CA TRP A 217 -0.96 5.20 -4.63
C TRP A 217 -1.90 6.17 -5.36
N SER A 218 -1.57 7.46 -5.43
CA SER A 218 -2.39 8.40 -6.20
C SER A 218 -2.46 8.04 -7.68
N GLU A 219 -1.39 7.43 -8.21
CA GLU A 219 -1.28 7.10 -9.63
C GLU A 219 -1.84 5.71 -9.95
N PRO A 220 -2.70 5.59 -10.98
CA PRO A 220 -3.31 4.31 -11.35
C PRO A 220 -2.26 3.29 -11.84
N GLU A 221 -1.18 3.74 -12.48
CA GLU A 221 -0.05 2.92 -12.90
C GLU A 221 0.55 2.17 -11.72
N ILE A 222 0.74 2.86 -10.61
CA ILE A 222 1.31 2.27 -9.38
C ILE A 222 0.33 1.37 -8.67
N ARG A 223 -0.97 1.70 -8.71
CA ARG A 223 -2.01 0.77 -8.20
C ARG A 223 -2.06 -0.52 -8.99
N ALA A 224 -1.90 -0.46 -10.32
CA ALA A 224 -1.91 -1.65 -11.17
C ALA A 224 -0.80 -2.64 -10.78
N VAL A 225 0.44 -2.18 -10.63
CA VAL A 225 1.55 -3.05 -10.23
C VAL A 225 1.45 -3.49 -8.76
N ARG A 226 0.92 -2.63 -7.88
CA ARG A 226 0.65 -3.02 -6.49
C ARG A 226 -0.32 -4.20 -6.41
N ASP A 227 -1.45 -4.10 -7.11
CA ASP A 227 -2.50 -5.10 -7.06
C ASP A 227 -2.01 -6.42 -7.65
N LEU A 228 -1.28 -6.37 -8.76
CA LEU A 228 -0.62 -7.53 -9.35
C LEU A 228 0.40 -8.17 -8.38
N ALA A 229 1.19 -7.36 -7.67
CA ALA A 229 2.19 -7.86 -6.74
C ALA A 229 1.58 -8.50 -5.48
N LEU A 230 0.47 -7.94 -4.99
CA LEU A 230 -0.25 -8.49 -3.84
C LEU A 230 -1.02 -9.78 -4.16
N GLU A 231 -1.37 -9.99 -5.44
CA GLU A 231 -2.05 -11.18 -5.90
C GLU A 231 -1.09 -12.37 -6.13
N ASN A 232 0.16 -12.09 -6.52
CA ASN A 232 1.02 -13.13 -7.10
C ASN A 232 2.25 -13.55 -6.27
N ASP A 233 2.54 -12.91 -5.14
CA ASP A 233 3.62 -13.30 -4.22
C ASP A 233 4.97 -13.58 -4.92
N TYR A 234 5.51 -12.60 -5.64
CA TYR A 234 6.77 -12.73 -6.36
C TYR A 234 7.96 -12.98 -5.41
N VAL A 235 8.84 -13.92 -5.77
CA VAL A 235 10.07 -14.21 -5.04
C VAL A 235 11.13 -13.14 -5.33
N PHE A 236 11.35 -12.87 -6.62
CA PHE A 236 12.28 -11.86 -7.11
C PHE A 236 11.65 -10.94 -8.14
N SER A 237 12.23 -9.75 -8.26
CA SER A 237 11.86 -8.80 -9.29
C SER A 237 13.08 -7.97 -9.71
N ILE A 238 13.10 -7.53 -10.97
CA ILE A 238 13.96 -6.44 -11.46
C ILE A 238 13.06 -5.32 -11.98
N ALA A 239 13.35 -4.09 -11.54
CA ALA A 239 12.88 -2.87 -12.18
C ALA A 239 14.06 -2.23 -12.92
N TRP A 240 13.97 -2.19 -14.24
CA TRP A 240 14.99 -1.58 -15.07
C TRP A 240 14.87 -0.06 -15.04
N HIS A 241 15.99 0.58 -14.83
CA HIS A 241 16.18 2.02 -14.82
C HIS A 241 17.43 2.40 -15.62
N SER A 242 17.60 3.69 -15.91
CA SER A 242 18.80 4.23 -16.54
C SER A 242 19.15 5.58 -15.92
N SER A 243 20.44 5.84 -15.74
CA SER A 243 20.85 7.09 -15.11
C SER A 243 20.69 8.28 -16.03
N ARG A 244 20.07 9.31 -15.52
CA ARG A 244 19.80 10.58 -16.19
C ARG A 244 20.98 11.54 -16.28
N SER A 245 21.99 11.35 -15.47
CA SER A 245 23.03 12.37 -15.22
C SER A 245 24.12 12.48 -16.29
N GLY A 246 24.02 11.75 -17.40
CA GLY A 246 25.09 11.67 -18.41
C GLY A 246 26.39 11.07 -17.86
N SER A 247 26.40 10.64 -16.63
CA SER A 247 27.41 9.83 -16.02
C SER A 247 26.94 8.38 -15.98
N LEU A 248 27.79 7.48 -16.43
CA LEU A 248 27.52 6.07 -16.43
C LEU A 248 27.22 5.57 -15.01
N SER A 249 25.99 5.12 -14.78
CA SER A 249 25.54 4.69 -13.46
C SER A 249 25.31 3.20 -13.34
N GLU A 250 25.99 2.38 -14.02
CA GLU A 250 25.91 0.90 -14.05
C GLU A 250 25.89 0.28 -12.65
N LYS A 251 24.72 0.25 -12.03
CA LYS A 251 24.53 -0.12 -10.61
C LYS A 251 23.31 -0.99 -10.39
N VAL A 252 23.41 -1.84 -9.38
CA VAL A 252 22.32 -2.65 -8.83
C VAL A 252 21.99 -2.12 -7.44
N TYR A 253 20.81 -1.55 -7.25
CA TYR A 253 20.34 -1.07 -5.96
C TYR A 253 19.49 -2.12 -5.27
N ASN A 254 19.87 -2.42 -4.02
CA ASN A 254 19.16 -3.33 -3.13
C ASN A 254 18.20 -2.56 -2.23
N SER A 255 17.21 -3.23 -1.66
CA SER A 255 16.36 -2.68 -0.60
C SER A 255 17.21 -2.18 0.56
N TRP A 256 16.70 -1.26 1.26
CA TRP A 256 17.33 -0.21 2.06
C TRP A 256 18.44 -0.60 3.05
N ARG A 257 19.36 0.33 3.20
CA ARG A 257 20.20 0.53 4.37
C ARG A 257 20.35 2.02 4.60
N TRP A 258 19.53 2.58 5.50
CA TRP A 258 19.50 4.01 5.77
C TRP A 258 20.33 4.33 7.01
N ASP A 259 20.86 5.53 7.06
CA ASP A 259 21.57 6.10 8.23
C ASP A 259 22.57 5.15 8.88
N GLY A 260 23.29 4.40 8.06
CA GLY A 260 24.35 3.50 8.47
C GLY A 260 23.87 2.14 8.98
N ASP A 261 22.89 2.08 9.87
CA ASP A 261 22.50 0.84 10.57
C ASP A 261 21.04 0.40 10.34
N LYS A 262 20.17 1.28 9.89
CA LYS A 262 18.76 0.96 9.60
C LYS A 262 18.67 0.17 8.30
N LYS A 263 18.69 -1.14 8.39
CA LYS A 263 18.74 -2.06 7.25
C LYS A 263 17.59 -3.06 7.27
N THR A 264 17.35 -3.65 6.10
CA THR A 264 16.42 -4.78 6.00
C THR A 264 16.87 -5.94 6.87
N PRO A 265 15.97 -6.69 7.52
CA PRO A 265 16.33 -7.90 8.25
C PRO A 265 17.06 -8.96 7.41
N ASP A 266 16.63 -9.13 6.16
CA ASP A 266 17.28 -10.03 5.18
C ASP A 266 18.49 -9.38 4.46
N ASN A 267 19.07 -8.34 5.04
CA ASN A 267 20.09 -7.50 4.41
C ASN A 267 21.26 -8.27 3.79
N THR A 268 21.77 -9.29 4.49
CA THR A 268 22.90 -10.10 4.01
C THR A 268 22.52 -10.87 2.75
N THR A 269 21.34 -11.49 2.75
CA THR A 269 20.83 -12.28 1.63
C THR A 269 20.55 -11.39 0.41
N ILE A 270 19.82 -10.28 0.63
CA ILE A 270 19.49 -9.32 -0.44
C ILE A 270 20.77 -8.78 -1.08
N LYS A 271 21.72 -8.34 -0.26
CA LYS A 271 22.99 -7.78 -0.77
C LYS A 271 23.85 -8.84 -1.48
N GLY A 272 23.92 -10.05 -0.94
CA GLY A 272 24.67 -11.16 -1.53
C GLY A 272 24.17 -11.53 -2.94
N ILE A 273 22.84 -11.61 -3.11
CA ILE A 273 22.21 -11.84 -4.42
C ILE A 273 22.43 -10.63 -5.34
N GLY A 274 22.28 -9.41 -4.82
CA GLY A 274 22.57 -8.19 -5.59
C GLY A 274 24.01 -8.08 -6.07
N ASP A 275 24.98 -8.57 -5.27
CA ASP A 275 26.39 -8.66 -5.68
C ASP A 275 26.57 -9.66 -6.83
N GLN A 276 25.94 -10.84 -6.76
CA GLN A 276 25.97 -11.83 -7.83
C GLN A 276 25.34 -11.30 -9.13
N ILE A 277 24.21 -10.59 -9.04
CA ILE A 277 23.61 -9.91 -10.20
C ILE A 277 24.61 -8.91 -10.81
N ALA A 278 25.23 -8.08 -9.97
CA ALA A 278 26.17 -7.08 -10.44
C ALA A 278 27.41 -7.68 -11.11
N GLU A 279 27.91 -8.82 -10.62
CA GLU A 279 29.02 -9.55 -11.21
C GLU A 279 28.72 -10.16 -12.58
N LEU A 280 27.44 -10.41 -12.89
CA LEU A 280 27.00 -10.98 -14.16
C LEU A 280 26.86 -9.94 -15.27
N ILE A 281 26.72 -8.66 -14.93
CA ILE A 281 26.49 -7.59 -15.90
C ILE A 281 27.80 -6.86 -16.18
N LEU A 282 28.35 -7.00 -17.37
CA LEU A 282 29.53 -6.26 -17.80
C LEU A 282 29.18 -4.79 -18.05
N LYS A 283 30.08 -3.90 -17.68
CA LYS A 283 30.00 -2.48 -18.02
C LYS A 283 30.26 -2.26 -19.50
N GLU A 284 29.76 -1.12 -20.01
CA GLU A 284 30.00 -0.73 -21.40
C GLU A 284 31.50 -0.62 -21.69
N ASN A 285 31.95 -1.23 -22.78
CA ASN A 285 33.33 -1.20 -23.27
C ASN A 285 34.39 -1.55 -22.21
N SER A 286 34.07 -2.41 -21.25
CA SER A 286 34.92 -2.76 -20.12
C SER A 286 34.90 -4.27 -19.87
N THR A 287 35.88 -4.72 -19.10
CA THR A 287 35.89 -6.06 -18.47
C THR A 287 35.40 -5.99 -17.02
N ASP A 288 35.15 -4.78 -16.53
CA ASP A 288 34.60 -4.58 -15.19
C ASP A 288 33.09 -4.88 -15.19
N THR A 289 32.55 -5.19 -14.03
CA THR A 289 31.14 -5.47 -13.82
C THR A 289 30.42 -4.31 -13.12
N TYR A 290 29.11 -4.39 -13.06
CA TYR A 290 28.29 -3.45 -12.31
C TYR A 290 28.65 -3.46 -10.83
N GLN A 291 28.19 -2.48 -10.10
CA GLN A 291 28.39 -2.38 -8.65
C GLN A 291 27.03 -2.49 -7.93
N SER A 292 26.97 -3.39 -6.96
CA SER A 292 25.80 -3.50 -6.09
C SER A 292 25.88 -2.52 -4.91
N LEU A 293 24.81 -1.79 -4.66
CA LEU A 293 24.70 -0.76 -3.61
C LEU A 293 23.37 -0.90 -2.87
N TYR A 294 23.29 -0.27 -1.70
CA TYR A 294 22.02 -0.11 -0.99
C TYR A 294 21.29 1.16 -1.44
N GLY A 295 19.97 1.12 -1.45
CA GLY A 295 19.16 2.32 -1.46
C GLY A 295 19.43 3.13 -0.18
N GLN A 296 19.83 4.38 -0.34
CA GLN A 296 20.15 5.27 0.79
C GLN A 296 19.05 6.30 1.06
N THR A 297 18.12 6.45 0.15
CA THR A 297 17.02 7.41 0.26
C THR A 297 15.72 6.72 0.59
N ARG A 298 14.94 7.32 1.48
CA ARG A 298 13.59 6.89 1.85
C ARG A 298 12.60 7.79 1.13
N ASN A 299 11.92 7.31 0.13
CA ASN A 299 11.05 8.17 -0.61
C ASN A 299 10.09 7.42 -1.55
N GLY A 300 9.36 6.46 -1.03
CA GLY A 300 8.28 5.81 -1.79
C GLY A 300 8.74 5.01 -3.01
N LYS A 301 9.88 4.32 -2.93
CA LYS A 301 10.43 3.53 -4.03
C LYS A 301 9.84 2.12 -4.11
N ALA A 302 9.73 1.63 -5.34
CA ALA A 302 9.23 0.29 -5.64
C ALA A 302 9.97 -0.81 -4.89
N HIS A 303 11.31 -0.91 -5.02
CA HIS A 303 12.09 -2.02 -4.45
C HIS A 303 12.03 -2.10 -2.93
N ASP A 304 11.90 -0.98 -2.23
CA ASP A 304 11.71 -0.94 -0.79
C ASP A 304 10.30 -1.43 -0.40
N TRP A 305 9.29 -0.98 -1.13
CA TRP A 305 7.90 -1.41 -0.89
C TRP A 305 7.70 -2.90 -1.17
N PHE A 306 8.21 -3.41 -2.29
CA PHE A 306 8.11 -4.84 -2.64
C PHE A 306 8.65 -5.71 -1.52
N TYR A 307 9.86 -5.39 -1.03
CA TYR A 307 10.43 -6.15 0.09
C TYR A 307 9.57 -6.03 1.35
N ARG A 308 9.20 -4.81 1.75
CA ARG A 308 8.40 -4.59 2.96
C ARG A 308 7.05 -5.29 2.91
N ALA A 309 6.31 -5.09 1.82
CA ALA A 309 4.91 -5.47 1.73
C ALA A 309 4.70 -6.95 1.38
N THR A 310 5.51 -7.49 0.46
CA THR A 310 5.31 -8.84 -0.08
C THR A 310 6.44 -9.81 0.25
N GLY A 311 7.63 -9.31 0.59
CA GLY A 311 8.83 -10.12 0.77
C GLY A 311 9.60 -10.39 -0.50
N CYS A 312 9.15 -9.87 -1.62
CA CYS A 312 9.86 -9.95 -2.88
C CYS A 312 11.19 -9.17 -2.81
N PHE A 313 12.28 -9.81 -3.19
CA PHE A 313 13.56 -9.12 -3.34
C PHE A 313 13.58 -8.47 -4.72
N GLN A 314 13.18 -7.20 -4.78
CA GLN A 314 13.24 -6.42 -6.01
C GLN A 314 14.55 -5.64 -6.07
N TYR A 315 15.20 -5.70 -7.23
CA TYR A 315 16.43 -4.97 -7.55
C TYR A 315 16.09 -3.85 -8.55
N LEU A 316 16.47 -2.62 -8.20
CA LEU A 316 16.48 -1.52 -9.13
C LEU A 316 17.83 -1.52 -9.85
N ILE A 317 17.84 -1.70 -11.16
CA ILE A 317 19.08 -1.78 -11.92
C ILE A 317 19.17 -0.60 -12.87
N GLU A 318 20.13 0.29 -12.60
CA GLU A 318 20.52 1.38 -13.47
C GLU A 318 21.35 0.81 -14.62
N CYS A 319 20.70 0.55 -15.73
CA CYS A 319 21.36 0.01 -16.92
C CYS A 319 21.71 1.11 -17.90
N GLY A 320 22.50 0.79 -18.89
CA GLY A 320 22.73 1.61 -20.04
C GLY A 320 24.16 2.07 -20.22
N THR A 321 24.28 3.21 -20.84
CA THR A 321 25.53 3.79 -21.29
C THR A 321 25.64 5.22 -20.80
N SER A 322 26.72 5.92 -21.18
CA SER A 322 26.84 7.37 -20.92
C SER A 322 25.76 8.20 -21.67
N ASN A 323 25.12 7.60 -22.66
CA ASN A 323 23.94 8.14 -23.31
C ASN A 323 22.70 7.42 -22.75
N LEU A 324 21.73 8.18 -22.29
CA LEU A 324 20.46 7.66 -21.74
C LEU A 324 19.69 6.81 -22.76
N GLN A 325 19.74 7.22 -24.02
CA GLN A 325 19.09 6.55 -25.15
C GLN A 325 20.13 6.32 -26.27
N PRO A 326 20.96 5.29 -26.14
CA PRO A 326 21.99 4.98 -27.14
C PRO A 326 21.40 4.58 -28.51
N ASP A 327 22.25 4.55 -29.52
CA ASP A 327 21.88 4.05 -30.85
C ASP A 327 21.80 2.53 -30.93
N SER A 328 21.26 2.01 -32.06
CA SER A 328 20.95 0.58 -32.25
C SER A 328 22.08 -0.37 -31.90
N ALA A 329 23.33 -0.05 -32.19
CA ALA A 329 24.47 -0.93 -31.90
C ALA A 329 24.69 -1.08 -30.39
N LEU A 330 24.54 -0.01 -29.65
CA LEU A 330 24.66 -0.02 -28.19
C LEU A 330 23.38 -0.52 -27.51
N ILE A 331 22.23 -0.42 -28.15
CA ILE A 331 21.00 -1.05 -27.65
C ILE A 331 21.21 -2.57 -27.58
N GLU A 332 21.58 -3.19 -28.71
CA GLU A 332 21.78 -4.65 -28.77
C GLU A 332 22.87 -5.10 -27.79
N ASP A 333 24.03 -4.42 -27.77
CA ASP A 333 25.10 -4.74 -26.82
C ASP A 333 24.64 -4.64 -25.37
N THR A 334 23.86 -3.61 -25.01
CA THR A 334 23.38 -3.43 -23.64
C THR A 334 22.39 -4.49 -23.24
N ILE A 335 21.35 -4.74 -24.05
CA ILE A 335 20.33 -5.74 -23.70
C ILE A 335 20.91 -7.15 -23.62
N ASP A 336 21.94 -7.49 -24.46
CA ASP A 336 22.65 -8.75 -24.37
C ASP A 336 23.38 -8.92 -23.04
N ARG A 337 23.99 -7.84 -22.56
CA ARG A 337 24.69 -7.83 -21.24
C ARG A 337 23.73 -7.93 -20.06
N LEU A 338 22.45 -7.52 -20.21
CA LEU A 338 21.46 -7.55 -19.13
C LEU A 338 20.80 -8.94 -18.97
N MET A 339 20.73 -9.75 -20.03
CA MET A 339 20.06 -11.05 -20.01
C MET A 339 20.54 -11.99 -18.91
N PRO A 340 21.86 -12.13 -18.63
CA PRO A 340 22.33 -13.03 -17.58
C PRO A 340 21.78 -12.75 -16.20
N ALA A 341 21.47 -11.47 -15.87
CA ALA A 341 20.90 -11.10 -14.59
C ALA A 341 19.46 -11.60 -14.41
N MET A 342 18.63 -11.50 -15.47
CA MET A 342 17.25 -12.00 -15.46
C MET A 342 17.26 -13.54 -15.34
N LEU A 343 18.04 -14.22 -16.15
CA LEU A 343 18.16 -15.68 -16.11
C LEU A 343 18.68 -16.18 -14.77
N PHE A 344 19.66 -15.50 -14.18
CA PHE A 344 20.18 -15.84 -12.84
C PHE A 344 19.08 -15.78 -11.77
N LEU A 345 18.23 -14.75 -11.76
CA LEU A 345 17.14 -14.68 -10.78
C LEU A 345 16.09 -15.77 -11.00
N MET A 346 15.78 -16.08 -12.25
CA MET A 346 14.90 -17.19 -12.61
C MET A 346 15.49 -18.54 -12.10
N ASP A 347 16.76 -18.80 -12.39
CA ASP A 347 17.49 -19.98 -11.91
C ASP A 347 17.56 -20.05 -10.38
N ARG A 348 17.84 -18.91 -9.75
CA ARG A 348 17.94 -18.80 -8.28
C ARG A 348 16.59 -19.08 -7.62
N THR A 349 15.49 -18.71 -8.28
CA THR A 349 14.12 -18.93 -7.77
C THR A 349 13.80 -20.41 -7.65
N ILE A 350 14.20 -21.21 -8.64
CA ILE A 350 13.95 -22.66 -8.67
C ILE A 350 15.14 -23.50 -8.16
N GLY A 351 16.27 -22.86 -7.89
CA GLY A 351 17.50 -23.52 -7.46
C GLY A 351 18.21 -24.31 -8.57
N TYR A 352 18.12 -23.82 -9.81
CA TYR A 352 18.75 -24.46 -10.96
C TYR A 352 20.15 -23.88 -11.21
N ASN A 353 21.18 -24.73 -11.18
CA ASN A 353 22.59 -24.37 -11.44
C ASN A 353 23.13 -23.18 -10.60
N THR A 354 22.53 -22.89 -9.47
CA THR A 354 22.93 -21.80 -8.57
C THR A 354 22.68 -22.17 -7.12
N ASP A 355 23.01 -21.29 -6.18
CA ASP A 355 22.61 -21.45 -4.78
C ASP A 355 21.09 -21.57 -4.70
N ALA A 356 20.62 -22.58 -4.01
CA ALA A 356 19.21 -22.90 -3.86
C ALA A 356 18.69 -22.64 -2.44
N SER A 357 19.47 -21.91 -1.60
CA SER A 357 19.14 -21.74 -0.20
C SER A 357 17.84 -20.99 -0.03
N GLN A 358 16.82 -21.73 0.39
CA GLN A 358 15.47 -21.26 0.73
C GLN A 358 14.79 -22.26 1.67
N ILE A 359 13.86 -21.76 2.45
CA ILE A 359 12.93 -22.56 3.23
C ILE A 359 11.54 -22.43 2.57
N THR A 360 10.96 -23.57 2.18
CA THR A 360 9.64 -23.63 1.55
C THR A 360 8.81 -24.77 2.16
N GLY A 361 7.53 -24.78 1.94
CA GLY A 361 6.66 -25.86 2.38
C GLY A 361 5.21 -25.54 2.15
N ILE A 362 4.35 -26.47 2.51
CA ILE A 362 2.91 -26.30 2.50
C ILE A 362 2.41 -26.31 3.93
N VAL A 363 1.59 -25.32 4.27
CA VAL A 363 0.81 -25.29 5.51
C VAL A 363 -0.55 -25.92 5.21
N THR A 364 -0.99 -26.86 6.05
CA THR A 364 -2.27 -27.54 5.90
C THR A 364 -3.11 -27.45 7.16
N ASP A 365 -4.42 -27.48 7.01
CA ASP A 365 -5.39 -27.60 8.09
C ASP A 365 -5.41 -29.03 8.64
N GLY A 366 -5.22 -29.20 9.93
CA GLY A 366 -5.12 -30.52 10.59
C GLY A 366 -6.45 -31.27 10.68
N SER A 367 -7.58 -30.61 10.48
CA SER A 367 -8.89 -31.24 10.50
C SER A 367 -9.34 -31.74 9.12
N THR A 368 -8.98 -30.98 8.07
CA THR A 368 -9.42 -31.26 6.69
C THR A 368 -8.31 -31.82 5.80
N GLY A 369 -7.05 -31.56 6.15
CA GLY A 369 -5.88 -31.86 5.33
C GLY A 369 -5.74 -30.95 4.11
N MET A 370 -6.60 -29.93 3.96
CA MET A 370 -6.55 -28.98 2.84
C MET A 370 -5.43 -27.95 3.04
N PRO A 371 -4.94 -27.34 1.95
CA PRO A 371 -4.05 -26.19 2.03
C PRO A 371 -4.63 -25.08 2.92
N LEU A 372 -3.77 -24.43 3.70
CA LEU A 372 -4.14 -23.36 4.61
C LEU A 372 -3.53 -22.06 4.15
N GLU A 373 -4.33 -21.23 3.50
CA GLU A 373 -3.98 -19.88 3.07
C GLU A 373 -3.84 -18.95 4.29
N ASP A 374 -3.10 -17.84 4.13
CA ASP A 374 -2.91 -16.79 5.15
C ASP A 374 -2.31 -17.27 6.49
N ALA A 375 -1.66 -18.41 6.54
CA ALA A 375 -0.84 -18.75 7.69
C ALA A 375 0.42 -17.89 7.71
N THR A 376 0.72 -17.22 8.82
CA THR A 376 1.89 -16.37 8.99
C THR A 376 3.14 -17.21 9.25
N ILE A 377 4.22 -16.94 8.51
CA ILE A 377 5.50 -17.60 8.64
C ILE A 377 6.54 -16.59 9.11
N ILE A 378 7.03 -16.73 10.32
CA ILE A 378 7.98 -15.84 10.97
C ILE A 378 9.30 -16.59 11.14
N ILE A 379 10.38 -16.03 10.61
CA ILE A 379 11.75 -16.45 10.92
C ILE A 379 12.29 -15.47 11.96
N ASP A 380 12.46 -15.91 13.20
CA ASP A 380 12.73 -15.02 14.33
C ASP A 380 14.00 -14.18 14.13
N GLU A 381 15.04 -14.75 13.49
CA GLU A 381 16.30 -14.07 13.21
C GLU A 381 16.21 -13.03 12.07
N LEU A 382 15.13 -13.09 11.27
CA LEU A 382 14.90 -12.25 10.08
C LEU A 382 13.56 -11.48 10.16
N HIS A 383 13.13 -11.16 11.37
CA HIS A 383 11.89 -10.45 11.61
C HIS A 383 12.13 -9.04 12.15
N SER A 384 11.30 -8.11 11.72
CA SER A 384 11.21 -6.76 12.30
C SER A 384 9.80 -6.22 12.17
N GLY A 385 9.45 -5.21 12.97
CA GLY A 385 8.16 -4.53 12.91
C GLY A 385 7.90 -3.77 11.60
N VAL A 386 8.98 -3.43 10.87
CA VAL A 386 8.86 -2.73 9.57
C VAL A 386 8.29 -3.64 8.48
N GLN A 387 8.57 -4.93 8.53
CA GLN A 387 8.05 -5.89 7.55
C GLN A 387 6.58 -6.20 7.81
N LYS A 388 5.79 -6.31 6.74
CA LYS A 388 4.50 -6.99 6.85
C LYS A 388 4.72 -8.50 7.03
N PRO A 389 3.85 -9.20 7.76
CA PRO A 389 3.95 -10.65 7.93
C PRO A 389 3.97 -11.38 6.58
N ARG A 390 4.87 -12.37 6.46
CA ARG A 390 4.90 -13.27 5.31
C ARG A 390 3.88 -14.36 5.53
N LYS A 391 3.08 -14.67 4.52
CA LYS A 391 1.96 -15.58 4.62
C LYS A 391 2.05 -16.72 3.62
N SER A 392 1.31 -17.81 3.87
CA SER A 392 1.08 -18.83 2.85
C SER A 392 0.01 -18.37 1.86
N ASP A 393 0.18 -18.80 0.59
CA ASP A 393 -0.75 -18.53 -0.50
C ASP A 393 -1.97 -19.49 -0.50
N GLU A 394 -2.81 -19.41 -1.51
CA GLU A 394 -4.01 -20.24 -1.70
C GLU A 394 -3.71 -21.75 -1.81
N PHE A 395 -2.47 -22.11 -2.14
CA PHE A 395 -2.00 -23.50 -2.13
C PHE A 395 -1.44 -23.94 -0.77
N GLY A 396 -1.52 -23.06 0.25
CA GLY A 396 -0.85 -23.21 1.53
C GLY A 396 0.67 -23.06 1.42
N ARG A 397 1.18 -22.66 0.26
CA ARG A 397 2.60 -22.58 -0.04
C ARG A 397 3.21 -21.33 0.56
N TYR A 398 4.41 -21.46 1.11
CA TYR A 398 5.29 -20.35 1.47
C TYR A 398 6.69 -20.56 0.93
N ARG A 399 7.38 -19.46 0.65
CA ARG A 399 8.78 -19.46 0.17
C ARG A 399 9.54 -18.34 0.87
N ARG A 400 10.68 -18.68 1.47
CA ARG A 400 11.56 -17.73 2.17
C ARG A 400 12.98 -17.93 1.69
N ILE A 401 13.49 -16.97 0.94
CA ILE A 401 14.91 -16.94 0.54
C ILE A 401 15.73 -16.53 1.76
N VAL A 402 16.73 -17.33 2.09
CA VAL A 402 17.59 -17.15 3.25
C VAL A 402 19.03 -17.57 2.92
N GLU A 403 19.99 -17.13 3.72
CA GLU A 403 21.34 -17.71 3.68
C GLU A 403 21.32 -19.16 4.20
N PRO A 404 22.32 -19.99 3.82
CA PRO A 404 22.51 -21.30 4.46
C PRO A 404 22.71 -21.15 5.97
N GLY A 405 21.87 -21.83 6.76
CA GLY A 405 21.92 -21.70 8.22
C GLY A 405 20.75 -22.39 8.89
N THR A 406 20.72 -22.35 10.23
CA THR A 406 19.61 -22.88 11.02
C THR A 406 18.80 -21.74 11.62
N TYR A 407 17.51 -21.78 11.44
CA TYR A 407 16.57 -20.73 11.78
C TYR A 407 15.44 -21.25 12.67
N SER A 408 14.96 -20.41 13.59
CA SER A 408 13.73 -20.61 14.33
C SER A 408 12.55 -20.10 13.49
N VAL A 409 11.70 -21.03 13.04
CA VAL A 409 10.58 -20.72 12.17
C VAL A 409 9.27 -20.98 12.89
N ARG A 410 8.46 -19.92 13.09
CA ARG A 410 7.13 -19.98 13.68
C ARG A 410 6.06 -19.94 12.60
N TYR A 411 5.02 -20.75 12.82
CA TYR A 411 3.85 -20.84 11.95
C TYR A 411 2.62 -20.51 12.78
N GLU A 412 1.91 -19.47 12.40
CA GLU A 412 0.79 -18.93 13.16
C GLU A 412 -0.39 -18.65 12.23
N LYS A 413 -1.58 -18.95 12.70
CA LYS A 413 -2.83 -18.52 12.09
C LYS A 413 -3.89 -18.40 13.17
N SER A 414 -4.68 -17.33 13.12
CA SER A 414 -5.79 -17.18 14.04
C SER A 414 -6.74 -18.38 13.97
N GLY A 415 -7.16 -18.88 15.12
CA GLY A 415 -7.98 -20.08 15.21
C GLY A 415 -7.22 -21.42 15.20
N TYR A 416 -5.88 -21.38 15.24
CA TYR A 416 -5.02 -22.57 15.24
C TYR A 416 -3.98 -22.51 16.35
N TYR A 417 -3.51 -23.69 16.79
CA TYR A 417 -2.35 -23.78 17.67
C TYR A 417 -1.07 -23.40 16.90
N PRO A 418 -0.27 -22.43 17.38
CA PRO A 418 0.99 -22.08 16.73
C PRO A 418 2.02 -23.22 16.85
N LEU A 419 2.88 -23.32 15.86
CA LEU A 419 4.00 -24.29 15.85
C LEU A 419 5.33 -23.57 15.63
N ASN A 420 6.39 -24.14 16.20
CA ASN A 420 7.76 -23.63 16.04
C ASN A 420 8.70 -24.79 15.72
N PHE A 421 9.60 -24.58 14.74
CA PHE A 421 10.59 -25.55 14.28
C PHE A 421 11.96 -24.91 14.11
N LEU A 422 13.02 -25.64 14.44
CA LEU A 422 14.36 -25.32 13.96
C LEU A 422 14.55 -25.94 12.57
N VAL A 423 14.75 -25.10 11.58
CA VAL A 423 14.88 -25.51 10.17
C VAL A 423 16.26 -25.12 9.64
N THR A 424 16.98 -26.09 9.07
CA THR A 424 18.31 -25.83 8.49
C THR A 424 18.20 -25.68 6.98
N ALA A 425 18.45 -24.47 6.48
CA ALA A 425 18.48 -24.17 5.05
C ALA A 425 19.76 -24.73 4.40
N ASN A 426 19.56 -25.45 3.29
CA ASN A 426 20.64 -26.11 2.54
C ASN A 426 21.04 -25.25 1.33
N PRO A 427 22.33 -25.00 1.07
CA PRO A 427 22.77 -24.22 -0.09
C PRO A 427 22.53 -24.90 -1.45
N SER A 428 22.45 -26.25 -1.46
CA SER A 428 22.40 -27.03 -2.71
C SER A 428 21.00 -27.40 -3.17
N SER A 429 19.96 -27.17 -2.34
CA SER A 429 18.59 -27.51 -2.65
C SER A 429 17.62 -26.76 -1.74
N PRO A 430 16.42 -26.41 -2.20
CA PRO A 430 15.37 -25.91 -1.35
C PRO A 430 15.10 -26.84 -0.16
N THR A 431 15.02 -26.28 1.04
CA THR A 431 14.68 -27.03 2.25
C THR A 431 13.17 -27.01 2.42
N THR A 432 12.55 -28.19 2.36
CA THR A 432 11.10 -28.33 2.50
C THR A 432 10.70 -28.59 3.96
N GLN A 433 9.88 -27.72 4.54
CA GLN A 433 9.26 -27.88 5.84
C GLN A 433 7.75 -27.77 5.71
N ASN A 434 7.06 -28.89 5.50
CA ASN A 434 5.60 -28.91 5.53
C ASN A 434 5.09 -28.89 6.98
N VAL A 435 3.99 -28.19 7.20
CA VAL A 435 3.42 -27.97 8.54
C VAL A 435 1.93 -28.20 8.51
N THR A 436 1.43 -28.90 9.53
CA THR A 436 -0.01 -29.07 9.73
C THR A 436 -0.41 -28.34 11.01
N LEU A 437 -1.19 -27.26 10.87
CA LEU A 437 -1.74 -26.53 12.00
C LEU A 437 -3.02 -27.18 12.47
N VAL A 438 -3.13 -27.39 13.77
CA VAL A 438 -4.32 -27.97 14.39
C VAL A 438 -5.27 -26.86 14.79
N PRO A 439 -6.54 -26.86 14.31
CA PRO A 439 -7.49 -25.83 14.71
C PRO A 439 -7.78 -25.87 16.20
N LEU A 440 -7.98 -24.69 16.78
CA LEU A 440 -8.46 -24.53 18.14
C LEU A 440 -9.91 -25.04 18.26
N PRO A 441 -10.34 -25.53 19.40
CA PRO A 441 -11.74 -25.86 19.63
C PRO A 441 -12.64 -24.64 19.34
N LEU A 442 -13.77 -24.87 18.71
CA LEU A 442 -14.80 -23.85 18.51
C LEU A 442 -15.74 -23.80 19.71
N HIS A 443 -16.14 -22.63 20.12
CA HIS A 443 -17.04 -22.38 21.22
C HIS A 443 -18.13 -21.39 20.82
N ASN A 444 -19.31 -21.56 21.43
CA ASN A 444 -20.41 -20.63 21.25
C ASN A 444 -20.31 -19.53 22.30
N VAL A 445 -20.39 -18.29 21.82
CA VAL A 445 -20.48 -17.08 22.65
C VAL A 445 -21.84 -16.44 22.39
N ASP A 446 -22.70 -16.50 23.36
CA ASP A 446 -24.05 -15.91 23.32
C ASP A 446 -23.99 -14.50 23.93
N ILE A 447 -24.23 -13.49 23.11
CA ILE A 447 -24.11 -12.09 23.50
C ILE A 447 -25.51 -11.49 23.64
N THR A 448 -25.78 -10.92 24.80
CA THR A 448 -26.99 -10.18 25.10
C THR A 448 -26.64 -8.75 25.46
N ILE A 449 -27.25 -7.78 24.78
CA ILE A 449 -27.13 -6.38 25.17
C ILE A 449 -28.31 -6.10 26.11
N ALA A 450 -28.00 -5.69 27.35
CA ALA A 450 -29.04 -5.40 28.30
C ALA A 450 -29.89 -4.20 27.83
N SER A 451 -31.21 -4.39 27.87
CA SER A 451 -32.16 -3.32 27.51
C SER A 451 -32.16 -2.25 28.58
N PHE A 452 -31.66 -1.08 28.24
CA PHE A 452 -31.77 0.10 29.07
C PHE A 452 -32.98 0.95 28.66
N GLN A 453 -33.55 1.66 29.61
CA GLN A 453 -34.41 2.77 29.29
C GLN A 453 -33.53 3.97 28.86
N TYR A 454 -33.21 4.03 27.59
CA TYR A 454 -32.49 5.17 27.05
C TYR A 454 -33.40 6.38 26.95
N PRO A 455 -32.94 7.58 27.36
CA PRO A 455 -33.70 8.81 27.20
C PRO A 455 -33.76 9.30 25.74
N VAL A 456 -33.15 8.60 24.82
CA VAL A 456 -33.07 8.93 23.39
C VAL A 456 -33.55 7.73 22.59
N ASP A 457 -34.45 7.95 21.62
CA ASP A 457 -34.78 6.92 20.62
C ASP A 457 -33.50 6.60 19.84
N LEU A 458 -32.90 5.46 20.14
CA LEU A 458 -31.82 4.89 19.35
C LEU A 458 -32.47 4.20 18.16
N ASP A 459 -32.50 4.88 17.03
CA ASP A 459 -33.18 4.39 15.82
C ASP A 459 -32.40 3.29 15.08
N GLU A 460 -31.21 2.92 15.56
CA GLU A 460 -30.29 2.02 14.84
C GLU A 460 -29.82 0.87 15.71
N ASN A 461 -29.56 -0.27 15.05
CA ASN A 461 -29.00 -1.45 15.70
C ASN A 461 -27.51 -1.25 16.01
N PRO A 462 -27.03 -1.81 17.12
CA PRO A 462 -25.60 -1.83 17.43
C PRO A 462 -24.79 -2.72 16.49
N PHE A 463 -23.50 -2.42 16.34
CA PHE A 463 -22.55 -3.27 15.59
C PHE A 463 -21.55 -3.87 16.55
N LEU A 464 -21.36 -5.17 16.46
CA LEU A 464 -20.30 -5.90 17.12
C LEU A 464 -19.12 -6.06 16.16
N VAL A 465 -17.96 -5.64 16.56
CA VAL A 465 -16.70 -5.99 15.93
C VAL A 465 -15.99 -6.99 16.83
N ILE A 466 -15.67 -8.16 16.29
CA ILE A 466 -14.78 -9.13 16.94
C ILE A 466 -13.44 -9.11 16.22
N ALA A 467 -12.36 -9.14 16.98
CA ALA A 467 -11.02 -9.18 16.42
C ALA A 467 -10.10 -10.10 17.22
N ASN A 468 -9.23 -10.78 16.48
CA ASN A 468 -8.13 -11.57 17.01
C ASN A 468 -7.01 -11.52 15.95
N GLU A 469 -5.76 -11.57 16.33
CA GLU A 469 -4.54 -11.55 15.50
C GLU A 469 -4.74 -11.72 13.98
N GLY A 470 -5.23 -10.66 13.30
CA GLY A 470 -5.45 -10.64 11.85
C GLY A 470 -6.84 -11.01 11.34
N ILE A 471 -7.76 -11.46 12.20
CA ILE A 471 -9.19 -11.62 11.89
C ILE A 471 -9.97 -10.47 12.50
N SER A 472 -10.80 -9.83 11.72
CA SER A 472 -11.80 -8.88 12.20
C SER A 472 -13.10 -9.13 11.45
N ASP A 473 -14.18 -9.33 12.16
CA ASP A 473 -15.51 -9.46 11.62
C ASP A 473 -16.45 -8.44 12.25
N THR A 474 -17.42 -7.95 11.46
CA THR A 474 -18.39 -6.94 11.89
C THR A 474 -19.80 -7.48 11.70
N ILE A 475 -20.55 -7.52 12.77
CA ILE A 475 -21.88 -8.13 12.85
C ILE A 475 -22.88 -7.07 13.31
N GLU A 476 -23.94 -6.86 12.53
CA GLU A 476 -25.08 -6.07 12.98
C GLU A 476 -25.87 -6.85 14.02
N MET A 477 -26.15 -6.26 15.18
CA MET A 477 -26.85 -6.90 16.30
C MET A 477 -28.24 -6.29 16.45
N ASP A 478 -29.23 -7.15 16.66
CA ASP A 478 -30.53 -6.70 17.16
C ASP A 478 -30.49 -6.67 18.70
N PHE A 479 -30.57 -5.49 19.32
CA PHE A 479 -30.44 -5.33 20.77
C PHE A 479 -31.52 -6.04 21.59
N ASN A 480 -32.58 -6.54 20.97
CA ASN A 480 -33.64 -7.29 21.63
C ASN A 480 -33.42 -8.80 21.60
N ASN A 481 -32.39 -9.29 20.91
CA ASN A 481 -32.13 -10.70 20.69
C ASN A 481 -30.77 -11.14 21.23
N ILE A 482 -30.67 -12.45 21.49
CA ILE A 482 -29.36 -13.06 21.77
C ILE A 482 -28.65 -13.29 20.44
N HIS A 483 -27.39 -12.86 20.35
CA HIS A 483 -26.54 -13.13 19.22
C HIS A 483 -25.56 -14.23 19.56
N SER A 484 -25.67 -15.36 18.88
CA SER A 484 -24.78 -16.50 19.06
C SER A 484 -23.66 -16.47 18.01
N LEU A 485 -22.43 -16.45 18.46
CA LEU A 485 -21.23 -16.56 17.64
C LEU A 485 -20.55 -17.88 17.89
N THR A 486 -20.04 -18.51 16.83
CA THR A 486 -19.18 -19.68 16.98
C THR A 486 -17.76 -19.28 16.58
N ILE A 487 -16.88 -19.19 17.56
CA ILE A 487 -15.49 -18.70 17.38
C ILE A 487 -14.49 -19.65 18.03
N PRO A 488 -13.24 -19.66 17.54
CA PRO A 488 -12.17 -20.46 18.14
C PRO A 488 -11.86 -20.05 19.58
N ALA A 489 -11.40 -21.04 20.37
CA ALA A 489 -10.78 -20.75 21.65
C ALA A 489 -9.61 -19.78 21.49
N GLY A 490 -9.42 -18.90 22.46
CA GLY A 490 -8.34 -17.90 22.43
C GLY A 490 -8.77 -16.57 23.01
N GLU A 491 -7.88 -15.61 22.89
CA GLU A 491 -8.12 -14.24 23.31
C GLU A 491 -8.73 -13.44 22.15
N TRP A 492 -9.90 -12.87 22.38
CA TRP A 492 -10.66 -12.12 21.41
C TRP A 492 -10.99 -10.74 21.95
N GLU A 493 -10.87 -9.76 21.09
CA GLU A 493 -11.38 -8.44 21.37
C GLU A 493 -12.80 -8.30 20.82
N PHE A 494 -13.71 -7.90 21.69
CA PHE A 494 -15.09 -7.60 21.36
C PHE A 494 -15.31 -6.10 21.51
N THR A 495 -15.77 -5.44 20.47
CA THR A 495 -16.13 -4.01 20.51
C THR A 495 -17.54 -3.84 20.00
N ILE A 496 -18.43 -3.29 20.80
CA ILE A 496 -19.80 -2.96 20.41
C ILE A 496 -19.90 -1.44 20.22
N TYR A 497 -20.26 -1.05 19.02
CA TYR A 497 -20.56 0.33 18.67
C TYR A 497 -22.07 0.52 18.60
N TRP A 498 -22.59 1.55 19.24
CA TRP A 498 -23.98 1.90 19.18
C TRP A 498 -24.10 3.42 19.18
N ASP A 499 -24.34 4.00 18.00
CA ASP A 499 -24.55 5.42 17.70
C ASP A 499 -23.68 6.37 18.55
N TYR A 500 -24.27 7.20 19.42
CA TYR A 500 -23.53 8.19 20.23
C TYR A 500 -22.89 7.62 21.50
N LEU A 501 -23.11 6.36 21.78
CA LEU A 501 -22.59 5.75 22.99
C LEU A 501 -21.09 5.53 22.89
N ILE A 502 -20.40 5.54 24.04
CA ILE A 502 -19.05 5.06 24.10
C ILE A 502 -19.04 3.58 23.75
N PRO A 503 -18.20 3.14 22.81
CA PRO A 503 -18.11 1.74 22.49
C PRO A 503 -17.80 0.88 23.71
N TRP A 504 -18.57 -0.15 23.91
CA TRP A 504 -18.19 -1.19 24.86
C TRP A 504 -17.10 -2.05 24.22
N ARG A 505 -15.96 -2.22 24.91
CA ARG A 505 -14.83 -2.96 24.40
C ARG A 505 -14.23 -3.82 25.51
N ARG A 506 -14.01 -5.10 25.22
CA ARG A 506 -13.39 -6.07 26.13
C ARG A 506 -12.53 -7.06 25.37
N THR A 507 -11.41 -7.40 25.98
CA THR A 507 -10.65 -8.59 25.61
C THR A 507 -11.15 -9.75 26.46
N ILE A 508 -11.59 -10.82 25.80
CA ILE A 508 -12.22 -11.97 26.44
C ILE A 508 -11.49 -13.24 26.02
N THR A 509 -11.06 -14.02 26.99
CA THR A 509 -10.47 -15.33 26.74
C THR A 509 -11.59 -16.38 26.63
N VAL A 510 -11.82 -16.88 25.42
CA VAL A 510 -12.80 -17.91 25.13
C VAL A 510 -12.17 -19.28 25.34
N THR A 511 -12.62 -20.01 26.37
CA THR A 511 -12.11 -21.34 26.71
C THR A 511 -13.20 -22.41 26.75
N GLY A 512 -14.45 -22.02 26.49
CA GLY A 512 -15.66 -22.85 26.47
C GLY A 512 -16.85 -22.05 26.01
N ASP A 513 -17.98 -22.69 25.82
CA ASP A 513 -19.25 -22.00 25.57
C ASP A 513 -19.52 -21.01 26.70
N MET A 514 -19.95 -19.81 26.36
CA MET A 514 -20.17 -18.75 27.35
C MET A 514 -21.31 -17.80 26.97
N GLU A 515 -21.89 -17.21 27.99
CA GLU A 515 -22.87 -16.14 27.86
C GLU A 515 -22.18 -14.79 28.22
N LEU A 516 -22.43 -13.76 27.44
CA LEU A 516 -21.86 -12.44 27.62
C LEU A 516 -22.97 -11.40 27.71
N ASP A 517 -23.27 -10.98 28.92
CA ASP A 517 -24.22 -9.88 29.15
C ASP A 517 -23.50 -8.54 29.06
N VAL A 518 -23.84 -7.75 28.05
CA VAL A 518 -23.22 -6.46 27.79
C VAL A 518 -24.10 -5.33 28.30
N ASN A 519 -23.55 -4.52 29.17
CA ASN A 519 -24.14 -3.25 29.55
C ASN A 519 -23.38 -2.11 28.86
N MET A 520 -24.03 -1.47 27.90
CA MET A 520 -23.43 -0.29 27.23
C MET A 520 -23.37 0.88 28.22
N PRO A 521 -22.25 1.62 28.28
CA PRO A 521 -22.20 2.86 29.06
C PRO A 521 -23.26 3.84 28.59
N GLN A 522 -24.10 4.32 29.51
CA GLN A 522 -25.18 5.26 29.18
C GLN A 522 -24.70 6.71 29.10
N PRO A 523 -25.17 7.51 28.14
CA PRO A 523 -24.82 8.93 28.07
C PRO A 523 -25.18 9.72 29.32
N SER A 524 -26.23 9.32 30.02
CA SER A 524 -26.63 9.95 31.29
C SER A 524 -25.65 9.68 32.44
N TRP A 525 -24.75 8.72 32.29
CA TRP A 525 -23.70 8.37 33.26
C TRP A 525 -22.34 8.96 32.89
N MET A 526 -22.17 9.31 31.62
CA MET A 526 -20.93 9.88 31.11
C MET A 526 -20.93 11.38 31.39
N GLN A 527 -20.06 11.80 32.27
CA GLN A 527 -19.78 13.21 32.47
C GLN A 527 -18.58 13.59 31.62
N TYR A 528 -18.72 14.66 30.89
CA TYR A 528 -17.62 15.31 30.24
C TYR A 528 -16.68 15.81 31.34
N ILE A 529 -15.47 15.30 31.40
CA ILE A 529 -14.48 15.72 32.36
C ILE A 529 -13.64 16.83 31.76
N TYR A 530 -13.34 16.72 30.50
CA TYR A 530 -12.50 17.63 29.76
C TYR A 530 -12.81 17.56 28.28
N ASP A 531 -13.15 18.70 27.74
CA ASP A 531 -13.39 18.90 26.31
C ASP A 531 -12.57 20.12 25.91
N GLU A 532 -11.43 19.89 25.27
CA GLU A 532 -10.74 21.02 24.69
C GLU A 532 -10.24 20.71 23.28
N THR A 533 -10.60 21.62 22.41
CA THR A 533 -9.73 22.06 21.34
C THR A 533 -8.47 22.58 22.02
N VAL A 534 -7.32 22.00 21.70
CA VAL A 534 -6.04 22.32 22.34
C VAL A 534 -5.52 23.63 21.74
N ASP A 535 -6.06 24.74 22.22
CA ASP A 535 -5.83 26.07 21.63
C ASP A 535 -4.81 26.90 22.40
N ASP A 536 -4.52 26.55 23.66
CA ASP A 536 -3.49 27.24 24.43
C ASP A 536 -2.71 26.32 25.39
N SER A 537 -1.64 26.86 25.96
CA SER A 537 -0.78 26.13 26.88
C SER A 537 -1.34 25.99 28.29
N SER A 538 -2.46 26.64 28.63
CA SER A 538 -3.00 26.68 29.99
C SER A 538 -3.58 25.35 30.45
N SER A 539 -3.92 24.47 29.51
CA SER A 539 -4.45 23.14 29.77
C SER A 539 -3.39 22.11 30.18
N PHE A 540 -2.12 22.49 30.20
CA PHE A 540 -1.02 21.58 30.47
C PHE A 540 -0.21 22.00 31.67
N SER A 541 -0.06 21.09 32.62
CA SER A 541 0.78 21.28 33.81
C SER A 541 2.26 21.15 33.49
N THR A 542 2.62 20.39 32.48
CA THR A 542 4.00 20.16 32.07
C THR A 542 4.13 20.26 30.57
N ILE A 543 5.10 21.07 30.11
CA ILE A 543 5.46 21.21 28.69
C ILE A 543 6.97 21.05 28.56
N ILE A 544 7.41 19.98 27.94
CA ILE A 544 8.82 19.69 27.63
C ILE A 544 8.99 19.57 26.12
N GLY A 545 9.85 20.40 25.56
CA GLY A 545 10.16 20.39 24.13
C GLY A 545 9.44 21.46 23.31
N PRO A 546 9.56 21.42 21.98
CA PRO A 546 9.15 22.47 21.07
C PRO A 546 7.67 22.37 20.67
N TRP A 547 6.78 22.20 21.62
CA TRP A 547 5.34 22.22 21.36
C TRP A 547 4.89 23.64 21.02
N ALA A 548 4.17 23.79 19.92
CA ALA A 548 3.59 25.04 19.48
C ALA A 548 2.06 24.96 19.48
N PHE A 549 1.43 26.01 19.99
CA PHE A 549 -0.01 26.21 19.95
C PHE A 549 -0.27 27.22 18.84
N ASP A 550 -0.67 26.76 17.69
CA ASP A 550 -0.82 27.62 16.51
C ASP A 550 -2.10 27.31 15.77
N ASN A 551 -2.98 28.31 15.70
CA ASN A 551 -4.19 28.28 14.92
C ASN A 551 -4.05 28.96 13.55
N SER A 552 -2.84 29.41 13.18
CA SER A 552 -2.62 30.15 11.94
C SER A 552 -2.40 29.28 10.70
N ILE A 553 -2.04 28.02 10.88
CA ILE A 553 -1.64 27.14 9.77
C ILE A 553 -2.86 26.42 9.14
N ARG A 554 -3.97 26.29 9.87
CA ARG A 554 -5.22 25.72 9.37
C ARG A 554 -6.43 26.40 10.01
N THR A 555 -7.58 26.26 9.39
CA THR A 555 -8.85 26.86 9.84
C THR A 555 -9.43 26.26 11.13
N GLN A 556 -8.65 25.46 11.86
CA GLN A 556 -9.00 24.84 13.14
C GLN A 556 -7.84 25.01 14.11
N GLU A 557 -8.14 25.27 15.34
CA GLU A 557 -7.19 25.40 16.45
C GLU A 557 -6.52 24.07 16.71
N GLU A 558 -5.19 24.01 16.64
CA GLU A 558 -4.41 22.78 16.72
C GLU A 558 -3.15 22.96 17.55
N LEU A 559 -2.87 21.98 18.40
CA LEU A 559 -1.56 21.84 19.02
C LEU A 559 -0.62 21.19 18.01
N TYR A 560 0.43 21.87 17.69
CA TYR A 560 1.41 21.42 16.72
C TYR A 560 2.76 21.16 17.38
N TYR A 561 3.27 19.95 17.18
CA TYR A 561 4.64 19.62 17.45
C TYR A 561 5.46 19.80 16.17
N ALA A 562 6.23 20.87 16.11
CA ALA A 562 7.13 21.11 14.99
C ALA A 562 8.44 20.34 15.16
N ASN A 563 8.97 19.93 14.01
CA ASN A 563 10.30 19.36 13.94
C ASN A 563 11.36 20.30 14.50
N ALA A 564 12.07 19.92 15.53
CA ALA A 564 13.20 20.65 16.06
C ALA A 564 14.50 19.91 15.72
N ASP A 565 15.50 20.65 15.22
CA ASP A 565 16.86 20.17 14.91
C ASP A 565 17.66 19.69 16.16
N SER A 566 16.99 19.21 17.20
CA SER A 566 17.65 18.78 18.40
C SER A 566 17.65 17.26 18.56
N LEU A 567 18.83 16.76 18.75
CA LEU A 567 19.27 15.39 18.98
C LEU A 567 18.52 14.70 20.13
N ASP A 568 18.40 13.38 20.08
CA ASP A 568 17.96 12.42 21.12
C ASP A 568 17.18 13.07 22.27
N SER A 569 15.88 13.20 22.12
CA SER A 569 15.09 13.89 23.12
C SER A 569 13.71 13.25 23.30
N ILE A 570 13.33 13.11 24.54
CA ILE A 570 11.94 12.85 24.90
C ILE A 570 11.25 14.19 25.11
N PHE A 571 10.21 14.45 24.35
CA PHE A 571 9.36 15.64 24.50
C PHE A 571 8.03 15.21 25.10
N ALA A 572 7.49 16.01 26.00
CA ALA A 572 6.27 15.62 26.69
C ALA A 572 5.32 16.79 26.93
N LEU A 573 4.03 16.49 26.84
CA LEU A 573 2.94 17.31 27.37
C LEU A 573 2.21 16.49 28.41
N GLU A 574 1.91 17.09 29.56
CA GLU A 574 1.04 16.49 30.58
C GLU A 574 -0.09 17.45 30.89
N THR A 575 -1.32 16.96 30.87
CA THR A 575 -2.48 17.73 31.28
C THR A 575 -2.47 17.95 32.79
N ASP A 576 -3.30 18.86 33.27
CA ASP A 576 -3.64 18.92 34.69
C ASP A 576 -4.29 17.60 35.13
N LEU A 577 -4.35 17.42 36.45
CA LEU A 577 -5.00 16.28 37.06
C LEU A 577 -6.51 16.49 37.07
N TYR A 578 -7.23 15.66 36.35
CA TYR A 578 -8.71 15.68 36.27
C TYR A 578 -9.30 14.79 37.35
N VAL A 579 -10.25 15.36 38.12
CA VAL A 579 -10.93 14.65 39.20
C VAL A 579 -12.35 14.35 38.76
N PHE A 580 -12.74 13.08 38.87
CA PHE A 580 -14.09 12.63 38.57
C PHE A 580 -14.77 12.00 39.78
N PRO A 581 -16.12 11.90 39.82
CA PRO A 581 -16.83 11.31 40.94
C PRO A 581 -16.37 9.88 41.24
N GLN A 582 -16.20 9.56 42.53
CA GLN A 582 -15.66 8.27 42.97
C GLN A 582 -16.56 7.08 42.61
N GLU A 583 -17.84 7.33 42.38
CA GLU A 583 -18.81 6.32 41.94
C GLU A 583 -18.64 5.92 40.45
N MET A 584 -17.85 6.68 39.70
CA MET A 584 -17.56 6.37 38.29
C MET A 584 -16.48 5.29 38.23
N ASN A 585 -16.75 4.23 37.47
CA ASN A 585 -15.84 3.11 37.31
C ASN A 585 -15.33 2.89 35.89
N VAL A 586 -15.72 3.76 34.96
CA VAL A 586 -15.21 3.80 33.58
C VAL A 586 -14.66 5.18 33.29
N VAL A 587 -13.47 5.22 32.72
CA VAL A 587 -12.88 6.43 32.15
C VAL A 587 -12.47 6.14 30.73
N ALA A 588 -12.77 7.06 29.82
CA ALA A 588 -12.38 6.97 28.43
C ALA A 588 -11.64 8.23 27.99
N LEU A 589 -10.55 8.05 27.27
CA LEU A 589 -9.81 9.08 26.56
C LEU A 589 -10.10 8.99 25.08
N ARG A 590 -10.40 10.10 24.45
CA ARG A 590 -10.48 10.23 23.01
C ARG A 590 -9.53 11.34 22.58
N ILE A 591 -8.64 11.03 21.63
CA ILE A 591 -7.70 12.00 21.05
C ILE A 591 -7.92 12.03 19.54
N ASN A 592 -8.03 13.24 19.01
CA ASN A 592 -8.10 13.49 17.59
C ASN A 592 -6.75 14.06 17.14
N HIS A 593 -6.02 13.31 16.30
CA HIS A 593 -4.64 13.65 15.96
C HIS A 593 -4.17 13.12 14.60
N GLN A 594 -3.04 13.62 14.16
CA GLN A 594 -2.28 13.18 12.99
C GLN A 594 -0.82 13.00 13.41
N TRP A 595 -0.06 12.15 12.71
CA TRP A 595 1.36 11.96 13.01
C TRP A 595 2.17 11.56 11.79
N GLU A 596 3.46 11.92 11.82
CA GLU A 596 4.51 11.48 10.92
C GLU A 596 5.78 11.24 11.71
N PHE A 597 6.10 9.97 11.93
CA PHE A 597 7.27 9.50 12.65
C PHE A 597 8.02 8.45 11.83
N GLU A 598 9.29 8.32 12.06
CA GLU A 598 10.05 7.25 11.46
C GLU A 598 9.59 5.90 11.97
N TRP A 599 9.27 4.97 11.05
CA TRP A 599 8.82 3.63 11.40
C TRP A 599 9.76 2.92 12.36
N ASP A 600 9.25 2.48 13.52
CA ASP A 600 9.91 1.75 14.60
C ASP A 600 11.08 2.49 15.30
N TYR A 601 11.40 3.71 14.92
CA TYR A 601 12.47 4.51 15.54
C TYR A 601 11.93 5.69 16.32
N ASP A 602 10.94 6.39 15.77
CA ASP A 602 10.25 7.48 16.43
C ASP A 602 8.82 7.11 16.76
N SER A 603 8.28 7.67 17.84
CA SER A 603 6.90 7.39 18.25
C SER A 603 6.26 8.51 19.03
N LEU A 604 4.93 8.58 18.94
CA LEU A 604 4.06 9.27 19.89
C LEU A 604 3.46 8.23 20.83
N ARG A 605 3.72 8.35 22.11
CA ARG A 605 3.04 7.59 23.17
C ARG A 605 1.93 8.44 23.79
N ILE A 606 0.74 7.89 23.85
CA ILE A 606 -0.43 8.47 24.50
C ILE A 606 -0.65 7.67 25.76
N ILE A 607 -0.49 8.29 26.92
CA ILE A 607 -0.42 7.62 28.22
C ILE A 607 -1.48 8.20 29.15
N LEU A 608 -2.31 7.35 29.72
CA LEU A 608 -3.17 7.68 30.86
C LEU A 608 -2.47 7.31 32.16
N MET A 609 -2.40 8.25 33.09
CA MET A 609 -1.72 8.07 34.40
C MET A 609 -2.64 8.44 35.55
N ASP A 610 -2.41 7.81 36.70
CA ASP A 610 -3.02 8.21 37.99
C ASP A 610 -2.27 9.40 38.63
N SER A 611 -2.75 9.85 39.76
CA SER A 611 -2.14 10.94 40.52
C SER A 611 -0.75 10.64 41.09
N THR A 612 -0.31 9.40 41.00
CA THR A 612 1.01 8.95 41.49
C THR A 612 1.96 8.63 40.35
N ASP A 613 1.61 9.04 39.13
CA ASP A 613 2.36 8.84 37.88
C ASP A 613 2.46 7.38 37.42
N ASN A 614 1.59 6.50 37.92
CA ASN A 614 1.51 5.15 37.39
C ASN A 614 0.74 5.15 36.05
N THR A 615 1.29 4.49 35.08
CA THR A 615 0.61 4.25 33.81
C THR A 615 -0.58 3.31 34.02
N ILE A 616 -1.76 3.77 33.65
CA ILE A 616 -3.01 3.01 33.70
C ILE A 616 -3.29 2.35 32.35
N ALA A 617 -3.11 3.11 31.28
CA ALA A 617 -3.22 2.64 29.91
C ALA A 617 -2.30 3.45 29.00
N GLU A 618 -1.81 2.82 27.93
CA GLU A 618 -0.99 3.50 26.93
C GLU A 618 -1.18 2.95 25.55
N MET A 619 -0.89 3.77 24.54
CA MET A 619 -0.71 3.36 23.16
C MET A 619 0.51 4.06 22.57
N SER A 620 1.18 3.39 21.63
CA SER A 620 2.31 3.94 20.88
C SER A 620 2.03 3.94 19.40
N LEU A 621 2.37 5.04 18.74
CA LEU A 621 2.13 5.28 17.33
C LEU A 621 3.45 5.61 16.65
N SER A 622 3.80 4.86 15.62
CA SER A 622 4.96 5.08 14.75
C SER A 622 4.51 5.13 13.28
N GLY A 623 5.41 5.47 12.36
CA GLY A 623 5.06 5.63 10.95
C GLY A 623 4.28 6.90 10.67
N HIS A 624 3.36 6.86 9.72
CA HIS A 624 2.68 8.08 9.30
C HIS A 624 1.18 7.93 9.13
N HIS A 625 0.45 8.95 9.55
CA HIS A 625 -0.94 9.19 9.19
C HIS A 625 -1.20 10.70 9.24
N TRP A 626 -1.06 11.35 8.10
CA TRP A 626 -1.17 12.81 8.00
C TRP A 626 -2.32 13.32 7.12
N SER A 627 -2.97 12.46 6.36
CA SER A 627 -4.02 12.87 5.40
C SER A 627 -5.24 13.50 6.09
N GLU A 628 -5.71 12.88 7.17
CA GLU A 628 -6.83 13.38 7.97
C GLU A 628 -6.65 13.00 9.44
N PRO A 629 -7.14 13.81 10.40
CA PRO A 629 -7.07 13.45 11.82
C PRO A 629 -7.81 12.16 12.14
N ILE A 630 -7.17 11.28 12.87
CA ILE A 630 -7.77 10.07 13.41
C ILE A 630 -8.15 10.26 14.87
N ARG A 631 -9.26 9.67 15.28
CA ARG A 631 -9.67 9.58 16.68
C ARG A 631 -9.26 8.26 17.28
N HIS A 632 -8.37 8.29 18.24
CA HIS A 632 -8.06 7.13 19.05
C HIS A 632 -8.79 7.20 20.40
N ARG A 633 -9.06 6.01 20.97
CA ARG A 633 -9.74 5.87 22.25
C ARG A 633 -8.98 4.90 23.14
N LEU A 634 -8.79 5.32 24.38
CA LEU A 634 -8.37 4.46 25.48
C LEU A 634 -9.52 4.40 26.47
N MET A 635 -9.95 3.21 26.83
CA MET A 635 -11.03 3.02 27.78
C MET A 635 -10.56 2.18 28.97
N ILE A 636 -10.88 2.62 30.14
CA ILE A 636 -10.57 1.94 31.39
C ILE A 636 -11.87 1.64 32.09
N ALA A 637 -12.16 0.37 32.25
CA ALA A 637 -13.23 -0.08 33.13
C ALA A 637 -12.61 -0.56 34.46
N ASP A 638 -13.29 -0.30 35.55
CA ASP A 638 -12.79 -0.51 36.91
C ASP A 638 -11.59 0.36 37.25
N THR A 639 -11.88 1.54 37.70
CA THR A 639 -10.88 2.53 38.16
C THR A 639 -10.13 2.09 39.43
N ASN A 640 -10.42 0.89 40.01
CA ASN A 640 -9.78 0.39 41.22
C ASN A 640 -9.72 1.40 42.39
N GLY A 641 -10.71 2.30 42.43
CA GLY A 641 -10.85 3.32 43.49
C GLY A 641 -10.06 4.60 43.26
N PHE A 642 -9.33 4.77 42.16
CA PHE A 642 -8.81 6.08 41.81
C PHE A 642 -9.93 6.95 41.23
N ASN A 643 -9.90 8.20 41.47
CA ASN A 643 -10.88 9.18 41.03
C ASN A 643 -10.25 10.40 40.36
N ASN A 644 -9.03 10.23 39.89
CA ASN A 644 -8.29 11.27 39.20
C ASN A 644 -7.32 10.67 38.17
N ILE A 645 -7.17 11.35 37.06
CA ILE A 645 -6.29 10.94 35.94
C ILE A 645 -5.65 12.17 35.31
N LYS A 646 -4.55 11.93 34.61
CA LYS A 646 -3.93 12.87 33.67
C LYS A 646 -3.51 12.17 32.40
N VAL A 647 -3.43 12.92 31.33
CA VAL A 647 -2.95 12.47 30.02
C VAL A 647 -1.54 12.97 29.83
N LYS A 648 -0.66 12.07 29.41
CA LYS A 648 0.69 12.42 28.95
C LYS A 648 0.80 12.05 27.48
N LEU A 649 1.25 13.00 26.68
CA LEU A 649 1.70 12.79 25.30
C LEU A 649 3.21 12.84 25.32
N GLU A 650 3.86 11.76 24.89
CA GLU A 650 5.32 11.65 24.91
C GLU A 650 5.82 11.31 23.52
N VAL A 651 6.62 12.19 22.94
CA VAL A 651 7.29 11.96 21.66
C VAL A 651 8.71 11.50 21.95
N SER A 652 9.05 10.32 21.47
CA SER A 652 10.41 9.77 21.49
C SER A 652 10.99 9.81 20.08
N ARG A 653 12.23 10.28 19.96
CA ARG A 653 12.93 10.39 18.68
C ARG A 653 14.37 9.92 18.83
N ASP A 654 14.92 9.35 17.76
CA ASP A 654 16.35 9.07 17.67
C ASP A 654 17.13 10.27 17.06
N GLU A 655 18.45 10.12 16.88
CA GLU A 655 19.32 11.18 16.35
C GLU A 655 19.18 11.42 14.86
N THR A 656 18.39 10.61 14.16
CA THR A 656 18.32 10.63 12.71
C THR A 656 16.93 11.00 12.23
N ILE A 657 16.84 11.68 11.14
CA ILE A 657 15.68 12.05 10.34
C ILE A 657 14.44 12.51 11.11
N ASN A 658 14.23 13.78 11.02
CA ASN A 658 13.12 14.48 11.61
C ASN A 658 11.97 14.64 10.59
N TYR A 659 10.77 14.23 11.01
CA TYR A 659 9.55 14.42 10.24
C TYR A 659 8.65 15.48 10.88
N ARG A 660 7.45 15.69 10.32
CA ARG A 660 6.51 16.70 10.81
C ARG A 660 6.13 16.53 12.29
N GLY A 661 6.34 15.32 12.85
CA GLY A 661 5.98 15.03 14.23
C GLY A 661 4.51 14.69 14.39
N CYS A 662 3.79 15.36 15.27
CA CYS A 662 2.36 15.12 15.45
C CYS A 662 1.56 16.42 15.59
N ASN A 663 0.31 16.32 15.25
CA ASN A 663 -0.68 17.36 15.35
C ASN A 663 -1.84 16.85 16.22
N ILE A 664 -2.19 17.54 17.30
CA ILE A 664 -3.24 17.16 18.24
C ILE A 664 -4.37 18.19 18.14
N ASN A 665 -5.54 17.75 17.67
CA ASN A 665 -6.69 18.61 17.46
C ASN A 665 -7.58 18.70 18.71
N SER A 666 -7.76 17.59 19.44
CA SER A 666 -8.55 17.58 20.65
C SER A 666 -8.16 16.44 21.58
N ILE A 667 -8.35 16.68 22.88
CA ILE A 667 -8.21 15.69 23.96
C ILE A 667 -9.51 15.71 24.74
N GLU A 668 -10.21 14.59 24.80
CA GLU A 668 -11.50 14.48 25.46
C GLU A 668 -11.46 13.36 26.50
N LEU A 669 -11.82 13.67 27.72
CA LEU A 669 -11.93 12.72 28.82
C LEU A 669 -13.37 12.58 29.29
N TYR A 670 -13.79 11.35 29.47
CA TYR A 670 -15.11 10.98 29.93
C TYR A 670 -15.03 10.10 31.17
N ALA A 671 -15.96 10.23 32.07
CA ALA A 671 -16.15 9.28 33.15
C ALA A 671 -17.59 8.82 33.21
N GLY A 672 -17.81 7.59 33.59
CA GLY A 672 -19.14 7.02 33.69
C GLY A 672 -19.15 5.74 34.51
N ASN A 673 -20.32 5.10 34.55
CA ASN A 673 -20.48 3.81 35.18
C ASN A 673 -20.66 2.73 34.12
N ASP A 674 -19.81 1.70 34.22
CA ASP A 674 -19.99 0.44 33.51
C ASP A 674 -19.94 -0.69 34.55
N TYR A 675 -20.92 -1.55 34.53
CA TYR A 675 -21.00 -2.68 35.46
C TYR A 675 -20.10 -3.85 35.05
N THR A 676 -19.49 -3.78 33.86
CA THR A 676 -18.53 -4.77 33.38
C THR A 676 -17.11 -4.31 33.74
N LEU A 677 -16.42 -5.06 34.57
CA LEU A 677 -15.09 -4.70 35.06
C LEU A 677 -13.98 -5.10 34.06
N GLY A 678 -12.99 -4.23 33.88
CA GLY A 678 -11.78 -4.53 33.10
C GLY A 678 -11.13 -3.30 32.46
N ILE A 679 -9.85 -3.37 32.22
CA ILE A 679 -9.08 -2.33 31.49
C ILE A 679 -9.02 -2.73 30.01
N VAL A 680 -9.37 -1.81 29.13
CA VAL A 680 -9.33 -2.02 27.68
C VAL A 680 -8.57 -0.85 27.05
N THR A 681 -7.52 -1.18 26.32
CA THR A 681 -6.76 -0.22 25.53
C THR A 681 -7.03 -0.45 24.04
N GLU A 682 -7.32 0.60 23.32
CA GLU A 682 -7.28 0.54 21.87
C GLU A 682 -5.82 0.50 21.43
N GLY A 683 -5.33 -0.69 21.09
CA GLY A 683 -3.99 -0.84 20.55
C GLY A 683 -3.91 -0.30 19.12
N PRO A 684 -2.71 0.06 18.64
CA PRO A 684 -2.50 0.57 17.28
C PRO A 684 -2.78 -0.48 16.19
N GLY A 685 -3.07 -1.71 16.57
CA GLY A 685 -3.20 -2.83 15.63
C GLY A 685 -4.59 -3.07 15.07
N ILE A 686 -5.64 -2.54 15.72
CA ILE A 686 -6.90 -2.42 15.02
C ILE A 686 -6.86 -0.99 14.50
N GLY A 687 -6.15 -0.85 13.41
CA GLY A 687 -6.33 0.33 12.60
C GLY A 687 -7.84 0.53 12.61
N GLN A 688 -8.29 1.69 13.11
CA GLN A 688 -9.56 2.11 12.60
C GLN A 688 -9.52 1.63 11.17
N LYS A 689 -10.33 0.63 10.82
CA LYS A 689 -10.75 0.58 9.44
C LYS A 689 -11.13 2.02 9.25
N SER A 690 -10.23 2.80 8.65
CA SER A 690 -10.51 4.17 8.28
C SER A 690 -11.83 3.98 7.65
N GLU A 691 -12.87 4.40 8.29
CA GLU A 691 -14.25 4.06 7.97
C GLU A 691 -14.33 3.59 6.53
N ALA A 692 -13.83 2.38 6.32
CA ALA A 692 -13.63 1.80 5.01
C ALA A 692 -15.03 1.65 4.45
N VAL A 693 -15.28 2.18 3.28
CA VAL A 693 -16.54 1.97 2.58
C VAL A 693 -16.84 0.49 2.68
N SER A 694 -17.89 0.09 3.35
CA SER A 694 -18.37 -1.27 3.27
C SER A 694 -19.68 -1.27 2.50
N VAL A 695 -19.77 -2.17 1.52
CA VAL A 695 -20.99 -2.44 0.77
C VAL A 695 -21.54 -3.74 1.29
N THR A 696 -22.56 -3.65 2.14
CA THR A 696 -23.12 -4.84 2.74
C THR A 696 -24.08 -5.55 1.79
N ASN A 697 -25.03 -4.81 1.19
CA ASN A 697 -26.05 -5.42 0.35
C ASN A 697 -26.43 -4.57 -0.86
N ILE A 698 -26.91 -5.25 -1.91
CA ILE A 698 -27.68 -4.65 -3.01
C ILE A 698 -29.04 -5.31 -3.07
N TYR A 699 -30.11 -4.53 -2.89
CA TYR A 699 -31.48 -5.03 -2.89
C TYR A 699 -32.48 -4.04 -3.53
N PRO A 700 -33.62 -4.51 -4.04
CA PRO A 700 -33.93 -5.91 -4.26
C PRO A 700 -33.02 -6.53 -5.34
N ASN A 701 -32.71 -7.82 -5.20
CA ASN A 701 -31.97 -8.57 -6.19
C ASN A 701 -32.59 -9.96 -6.33
N PRO A 702 -33.33 -10.26 -7.40
CA PRO A 702 -33.52 -9.46 -8.63
C PRO A 702 -34.27 -8.13 -8.47
N SER A 703 -33.94 -7.16 -9.33
CA SER A 703 -34.53 -5.82 -9.37
C SER A 703 -35.33 -5.59 -10.65
N THR A 704 -36.37 -4.78 -10.58
CA THR A 704 -37.13 -4.29 -11.73
C THR A 704 -36.66 -2.89 -12.19
N GLY A 705 -35.49 -2.45 -11.72
CA GLY A 705 -34.85 -1.18 -12.09
C GLY A 705 -34.20 -0.48 -10.94
N MET A 706 -34.94 -0.19 -9.89
CA MET A 706 -34.40 0.47 -8.69
C MET A 706 -33.66 -0.51 -7.81
N ILE A 707 -32.45 -0.18 -7.46
CA ILE A 707 -31.67 -0.89 -6.44
C ILE A 707 -31.32 0.07 -5.31
N SER A 708 -31.23 -0.48 -4.13
CA SER A 708 -30.66 0.18 -2.96
C SER A 708 -29.30 -0.47 -2.66
N ILE A 709 -28.32 0.35 -2.36
CA ILE A 709 -26.97 -0.08 -2.02
C ILE A 709 -26.69 0.42 -0.62
N ASP A 710 -26.48 -0.48 0.30
CA ASP A 710 -26.09 -0.14 1.66
C ASP A 710 -24.60 0.17 1.68
N LEU A 711 -24.28 1.46 1.69
CA LEU A 711 -22.95 2.00 1.82
C LEU A 711 -22.74 2.47 3.26
N ILE A 712 -21.85 1.82 3.98
CA ILE A 712 -21.31 2.39 5.21
C ILE A 712 -20.05 3.16 4.80
N ASN A 713 -20.19 4.47 4.74
CA ASN A 713 -19.09 5.36 4.40
C ASN A 713 -19.21 6.64 5.19
N ASN A 714 -18.12 7.06 5.73
CA ASN A 714 -18.11 8.24 6.56
C ASN A 714 -17.53 9.48 5.94
N ARG A 715 -17.04 9.53 4.76
CA ARG A 715 -16.66 10.83 4.13
C ARG A 715 -16.01 10.76 2.75
N GLN A 716 -15.53 9.61 2.33
CA GLN A 716 -14.77 9.54 1.08
C GLN A 716 -15.68 9.40 -0.14
N PRO A 717 -15.38 10.09 -1.24
CA PRO A 717 -16.09 9.84 -2.48
C PRO A 717 -15.87 8.39 -2.92
N VAL A 718 -16.94 7.73 -3.35
CA VAL A 718 -16.85 6.40 -3.95
C VAL A 718 -17.19 6.48 -5.42
N THR A 719 -16.52 5.66 -6.20
CA THR A 719 -16.84 5.46 -7.61
C THR A 719 -17.69 4.22 -7.75
N MET A 720 -18.85 4.34 -8.36
CA MET A 720 -19.67 3.21 -8.76
C MET A 720 -19.52 2.97 -10.26
N LEU A 721 -19.24 1.74 -10.61
CA LEU A 721 -19.17 1.23 -11.97
C LEU A 721 -20.19 0.11 -12.11
N VAL A 722 -20.88 0.05 -13.23
CA VAL A 722 -21.79 -1.06 -13.54
C VAL A 722 -21.33 -1.70 -14.83
N TYR A 723 -21.13 -3.02 -14.80
CA TYR A 723 -20.71 -3.82 -15.93
C TYR A 723 -21.81 -4.79 -16.34
N ASN A 724 -21.92 -5.08 -17.64
CA ASN A 724 -22.72 -6.19 -18.14
C ASN A 724 -21.95 -7.52 -18.06
N LEU A 725 -22.57 -8.63 -18.48
CA LEU A 725 -21.95 -9.96 -18.50
C LEU A 725 -20.71 -10.07 -19.42
N LEU A 726 -20.56 -9.15 -20.37
CA LEU A 726 -19.41 -9.11 -21.29
C LEU A 726 -18.26 -8.27 -20.71
N GLY A 727 -18.38 -7.80 -19.47
CA GLY A 727 -17.37 -6.95 -18.84
C GLY A 727 -17.36 -5.50 -19.37
N GLN A 728 -18.31 -5.12 -20.21
CA GLN A 728 -18.40 -3.75 -20.73
C GLN A 728 -19.00 -2.84 -19.63
N GLU A 729 -18.35 -1.73 -19.39
CA GLU A 729 -18.87 -0.68 -18.51
C GLU A 729 -20.13 -0.06 -19.13
N VAL A 730 -21.21 -0.11 -18.41
CA VAL A 730 -22.50 0.43 -18.84
C VAL A 730 -22.92 1.65 -18.06
N HIS A 731 -22.24 1.93 -16.94
CA HIS A 731 -22.45 3.14 -16.15
C HIS A 731 -21.27 3.44 -15.22
N PHE A 732 -21.01 4.73 -15.02
CA PHE A 732 -20.02 5.29 -14.13
C PHE A 732 -20.62 6.47 -13.36
N GLU A 733 -20.46 6.50 -12.04
CA GLU A 733 -20.90 7.62 -11.20
C GLU A 733 -19.97 7.80 -10.00
N LYS A 734 -19.56 9.04 -9.73
CA LYS A 734 -18.89 9.42 -8.47
C LYS A 734 -19.93 9.88 -7.46
N VAL A 735 -20.05 9.13 -6.39
CA VAL A 735 -20.98 9.41 -5.30
C VAL A 735 -20.22 10.07 -4.16
N ARG A 736 -20.65 11.28 -3.77
CA ARG A 736 -20.19 11.90 -2.53
C ARG A 736 -21.28 11.70 -1.48
N PRO A 737 -21.05 10.92 -0.43
CA PRO A 737 -22.01 10.74 0.63
C PRO A 737 -22.29 12.08 1.31
N GLN A 738 -23.55 12.43 1.46
CA GLN A 738 -23.93 13.59 2.26
C GLN A 738 -23.82 13.24 3.75
N TYR A 739 -23.29 14.16 4.52
CA TYR A 739 -23.17 14.08 5.97
C TYR A 739 -24.52 13.74 6.61
N ARG A 740 -24.57 12.70 7.45
CA ARG A 740 -25.68 12.32 8.34
C ARG A 740 -26.87 11.54 7.79
N GLN A 741 -26.76 10.79 6.72
CA GLN A 741 -27.84 9.84 6.42
C GLN A 741 -27.29 8.44 6.12
N ARG A 742 -27.47 7.53 7.07
CA ARG A 742 -27.47 6.07 6.85
C ARG A 742 -28.74 5.68 6.09
N GLN A 743 -29.00 6.31 4.96
CA GLN A 743 -30.03 5.81 4.05
C GLN A 743 -29.34 5.04 2.94
N PRO A 744 -29.87 3.87 2.58
CA PRO A 744 -29.33 3.14 1.46
C PRO A 744 -29.32 4.05 0.24
N TRP A 745 -28.18 4.07 -0.44
CA TRP A 745 -28.10 4.83 -1.68
C TRP A 745 -28.97 4.15 -2.72
N ARG A 746 -29.96 4.89 -3.25
CA ARG A 746 -30.92 4.38 -4.22
C ARG A 746 -30.48 4.74 -5.63
N TYR A 747 -30.38 3.74 -6.47
CA TYR A 747 -29.92 3.88 -7.83
C TYR A 747 -30.89 3.17 -8.79
N ASN A 748 -31.31 3.89 -9.84
CA ASN A 748 -32.17 3.30 -10.87
C ASN A 748 -31.32 2.81 -12.06
N LEU A 749 -31.14 1.50 -12.13
CA LEU A 749 -30.40 0.87 -13.21
C LEU A 749 -31.00 1.15 -14.61
N LEU A 750 -32.32 1.34 -14.69
CA LEU A 750 -32.98 1.57 -15.98
C LEU A 750 -32.78 2.98 -16.53
N ASP A 751 -32.72 3.97 -15.65
CA ASP A 751 -32.64 5.37 -16.04
C ASP A 751 -31.22 5.85 -16.32
N ASN A 752 -30.23 5.18 -15.71
CA ASN A 752 -28.86 5.68 -15.66
C ASN A 752 -27.87 4.89 -16.53
N ILE A 753 -28.26 3.73 -17.05
CA ILE A 753 -27.40 2.97 -17.97
C ILE A 753 -27.59 3.50 -19.40
N SER A 754 -26.52 4.01 -20.01
CA SER A 754 -26.53 4.52 -21.38
C SER A 754 -26.75 3.38 -22.37
N GLY A 755 -27.87 3.41 -23.08
CA GLY A 755 -28.23 2.44 -24.12
C GLY A 755 -29.50 1.64 -23.81
N THR A 756 -29.84 0.69 -24.65
CA THR A 756 -30.99 -0.21 -24.46
C THR A 756 -30.65 -1.26 -23.41
N THR A 757 -30.96 -0.94 -22.15
CA THR A 757 -30.81 -1.90 -21.04
C THR A 757 -31.71 -3.11 -21.26
N SER A 758 -31.16 -4.30 -21.25
CA SER A 758 -31.88 -5.58 -21.33
C SER A 758 -31.98 -6.23 -19.96
N SER A 759 -33.00 -7.11 -19.78
CA SER A 759 -32.96 -8.03 -18.64
C SER A 759 -31.67 -8.83 -18.67
N GLY A 760 -31.02 -8.99 -17.53
CA GLY A 760 -29.75 -9.68 -17.49
C GLY A 760 -29.03 -9.58 -16.14
N VAL A 761 -27.84 -10.12 -16.12
CA VAL A 761 -26.94 -10.03 -14.96
C VAL A 761 -25.99 -8.86 -15.16
N TYR A 762 -25.87 -8.05 -14.13
CA TYR A 762 -24.97 -6.92 -14.05
C TYR A 762 -24.08 -7.07 -12.82
N PHE A 763 -22.91 -6.49 -12.88
CA PHE A 763 -21.98 -6.40 -11.75
C PHE A 763 -21.85 -4.94 -11.36
N VAL A 764 -22.19 -4.63 -10.12
CA VAL A 764 -21.99 -3.31 -9.54
C VAL A 764 -20.70 -3.33 -8.76
N LYS A 765 -19.73 -2.55 -9.22
CA LYS A 765 -18.43 -2.39 -8.58
C LYS A 765 -18.38 -1.03 -7.90
N ILE A 766 -18.07 -1.04 -6.62
CA ILE A 766 -17.90 0.18 -5.81
C ILE A 766 -16.46 0.27 -5.39
N ILE A 767 -15.82 1.35 -5.77
CA ILE A 767 -14.40 1.62 -5.53
C ILE A 767 -14.30 2.79 -4.57
N SER A 768 -13.66 2.58 -3.44
CA SER A 768 -13.14 3.64 -2.56
C SER A 768 -11.62 3.68 -2.69
N GLU A 769 -10.99 4.69 -2.11
CA GLU A 769 -9.52 4.79 -2.08
C GLU A 769 -8.82 3.58 -1.45
N GLN A 770 -9.53 2.79 -0.66
CA GLN A 770 -8.93 1.71 0.13
C GLN A 770 -9.47 0.32 -0.22
N GLN A 771 -10.64 0.23 -0.83
CA GLN A 771 -11.30 -1.05 -1.07
C GLN A 771 -12.15 -1.03 -2.32
N THR A 772 -12.27 -2.18 -2.96
CA THR A 772 -13.15 -2.42 -4.09
C THR A 772 -14.14 -3.52 -3.75
N PHE A 773 -15.41 -3.26 -3.97
CA PHE A 773 -16.48 -4.23 -3.76
C PHE A 773 -17.17 -4.52 -5.08
N THR A 774 -17.38 -5.78 -5.40
CA THR A 774 -18.18 -6.18 -6.55
C THR A 774 -19.35 -7.02 -6.08
N ARG A 775 -20.55 -6.67 -6.53
CA ARG A 775 -21.79 -7.40 -6.24
C ARG A 775 -22.56 -7.69 -7.52
N LYS A 776 -23.07 -8.90 -7.60
CA LYS A 776 -23.94 -9.31 -8.71
C LYS A 776 -25.34 -8.74 -8.49
N CYS A 777 -25.90 -8.12 -9.53
CA CYS A 777 -27.27 -7.67 -9.59
C CYS A 777 -27.99 -8.31 -10.78
N VAL A 778 -29.22 -8.78 -10.56
CA VAL A 778 -30.05 -9.32 -11.64
C VAL A 778 -31.14 -8.30 -11.94
N LEU A 779 -31.16 -7.79 -13.17
CA LEU A 779 -32.19 -6.87 -13.65
C LEU A 779 -33.25 -7.64 -14.42
N LEU A 780 -34.50 -7.51 -14.03
CA LEU A 780 -35.65 -8.03 -14.73
C LEU A 780 -36.42 -6.83 -15.29
N LYS A 781 -36.33 -6.62 -16.58
CA LYS A 781 -37.10 -5.56 -17.25
C LYS A 781 -38.56 -5.98 -17.25
N PRO A 782 -39.52 -5.11 -16.83
CA PRO A 782 -40.95 -5.39 -16.88
C PRO A 782 -41.46 -5.75 -18.27
#